data_32e527ac1f23aed5e15a877d22df5f9f
#
_entry.id   32e527ac1f23aed5e15a877d22df5f9f
#
_cell.length_a   1.000
_cell.length_b   1.000
_cell.length_c   1.000
_cell.angle_alpha   90.00
_cell.angle_beta   90.00
_cell.angle_gamma   90.00
#
_symmetry.space_group_name_H-M   'P 1'
#
loop_
_entity.id
_entity.type
_entity.pdbx_description
1 polymer ?
#
loop_
_entity_poly.entity_id
_entity_poly.type
_entity_poly.pdbx_seq_one_letter_code
_entity_poly.pdbx_strand_id
1 'polypeptide(L)'
;MSTASSFDELYEVINKNNPFDVPPIITGQDIWNGSFPDLTTLNAHASDAVFETIEQVRSGKPKVTSIAFSAEIGVGKSHLIRRVRRGLQAGNKAFFIYANKYGDLNLIHYQFRQILADSFKQSNGHGVTQWQELAAAMVNQVVANKRPALELVNKLPQALANNRNLIDQLTNAILKVKPKVGDPDIVRAIIWTLGSAAHAPFAIKWLAGKELSDAKAKELGLPNPTKEIKLLEADALSAALQIISIASDYNPILVCFDELEGLEVNEAGYFKSQVVGGLVKDLFDAIEQSDVTKGVVILSVIPAVVWRDLLKKTAGKDVSGIRDRFSSKYPEPLELKYADADAVVNVVELWLQEFYQSHNLVPPNPVFPFEEEKLRSLGNERPAIRQLLKWCRDNFAVSAPPINQKELVQKDYDRELAQINEDFLDDSDLIARALYLGFTALKGQIIENVLIQDVTDQITPISWNKGSIQFKIIATENGKEEVIGVGVIQHTHGMTVGSRMQRLTWYDKFKLTRGCVIRSEDRKIKKQWEAHNLRAKLVDELGGEYIHLVADHVKPLIAILAVYDKREIYGVSEDAILAFITDSQIAFNNLLIKDILSNPATVITDDDTEAEAVIENESDEVKPAFIDITDEVNIDIDSLLE
;
A
#
# COMPACT_ATOMS: atom_id res chain seq x y z
N MET A 1 40.46 -17.75 -19.03
CA MET A 1 40.64 -16.95 -17.84
C MET A 1 40.63 -15.49 -18.31
N SER A 2 39.64 -14.73 -17.96
CA SER A 2 39.59 -13.29 -18.30
C SER A 2 40.67 -12.58 -17.48
N THR A 3 41.53 -11.81 -18.14
CA THR A 3 42.54 -10.96 -17.46
C THR A 3 41.83 -9.92 -16.65
N ALA A 4 42.30 -9.66 -15.42
CA ALA A 4 41.76 -8.57 -14.59
C ALA A 4 41.85 -7.24 -15.35
N SER A 5 40.82 -6.38 -15.21
CA SER A 5 40.81 -5.04 -15.77
C SER A 5 41.97 -4.21 -15.21
N SER A 6 42.44 -3.20 -15.96
CA SER A 6 43.49 -2.34 -15.47
C SER A 6 43.04 -1.57 -14.21
N PHE A 7 43.99 -1.26 -13.34
CA PHE A 7 43.66 -0.51 -12.11
C PHE A 7 43.04 0.85 -12.44
N ASP A 8 43.50 1.52 -13.49
CA ASP A 8 43.00 2.83 -13.91
C ASP A 8 41.53 2.77 -14.35
N GLU A 9 41.14 1.73 -15.11
CA GLU A 9 39.75 1.50 -15.53
C GLU A 9 38.84 1.26 -14.31
N LEU A 10 39.31 0.42 -13.37
CA LEU A 10 38.58 0.13 -12.14
C LEU A 10 38.40 1.39 -11.28
N TYR A 11 39.47 2.16 -11.10
CA TYR A 11 39.43 3.41 -10.33
C TYR A 11 38.52 4.44 -10.95
N GLU A 12 38.54 4.61 -12.27
CA GLU A 12 37.68 5.56 -12.95
C GLU A 12 36.20 5.23 -12.78
N VAL A 13 35.82 3.95 -12.90
CA VAL A 13 34.43 3.51 -12.76
C VAL A 13 33.97 3.58 -11.30
N ILE A 14 34.80 3.13 -10.35
CA ILE A 14 34.49 3.15 -8.91
C ILE A 14 34.26 4.59 -8.42
N ASN A 15 35.10 5.54 -8.86
CA ASN A 15 34.98 6.94 -8.43
C ASN A 15 33.76 7.68 -9.06
N LYS A 16 33.27 7.18 -10.20
CA LYS A 16 32.09 7.79 -10.86
C LYS A 16 30.76 7.14 -10.45
N ASN A 17 30.80 5.89 -10.03
CA ASN A 17 29.59 5.07 -9.83
C ASN A 17 29.72 4.25 -8.54
N ASN A 18 28.93 4.57 -7.55
CA ASN A 18 28.87 3.79 -6.32
C ASN A 18 27.64 2.86 -6.35
N PRO A 19 27.79 1.52 -6.42
CA PRO A 19 26.64 0.62 -6.47
C PRO A 19 25.80 0.63 -5.20
N PHE A 20 26.33 1.13 -4.09
CA PHE A 20 25.66 1.23 -2.81
C PHE A 20 24.98 2.59 -2.58
N ASP A 21 25.10 3.54 -3.51
CA ASP A 21 24.46 4.86 -3.45
C ASP A 21 22.93 4.77 -3.54
N VAL A 22 22.42 3.71 -4.16
CA VAL A 22 21.00 3.39 -4.13
C VAL A 22 20.78 2.43 -2.96
N PRO A 23 20.34 2.92 -1.80
CA PRO A 23 20.03 2.02 -0.70
C PRO A 23 18.95 1.03 -1.16
N PRO A 24 19.09 -0.25 -0.84
CA PRO A 24 18.09 -1.25 -1.20
C PRO A 24 16.89 -1.11 -0.28
N ILE A 25 16.12 -0.05 -0.49
CA ILE A 25 14.82 0.04 0.13
C ILE A 25 13.87 -0.67 -0.82
N ILE A 26 13.48 -1.85 -0.42
CA ILE A 26 12.41 -2.54 -1.11
C ILE A 26 11.12 -1.84 -0.73
N THR A 27 10.61 -1.02 -1.64
CA THR A 27 9.29 -0.43 -1.53
C THR A 27 8.20 -1.49 -1.80
N GLY A 28 6.95 -1.18 -1.50
CA GLY A 28 5.84 -2.06 -1.87
C GLY A 28 5.82 -2.41 -3.38
N GLN A 29 6.28 -1.50 -4.25
CA GLN A 29 6.41 -1.79 -5.70
C GLN A 29 7.57 -2.73 -6.01
N ASP A 30 8.67 -2.66 -5.28
CA ASP A 30 9.83 -3.53 -5.49
C ASP A 30 9.56 -4.98 -5.08
N ILE A 31 8.62 -5.20 -4.17
CA ILE A 31 8.10 -6.55 -3.88
C ILE A 31 7.57 -7.18 -5.16
N TRP A 32 6.95 -6.38 -6.04
CA TRP A 32 6.37 -6.85 -7.29
C TRP A 32 7.35 -6.88 -8.46
N ASN A 33 8.19 -5.87 -8.64
CA ASN A 33 8.94 -5.64 -9.88
C ASN A 33 10.46 -5.45 -9.71
N GLY A 34 10.97 -5.30 -8.48
CA GLY A 34 12.35 -4.93 -8.21
C GLY A 34 13.40 -6.01 -8.59
N SER A 35 14.63 -5.60 -8.87
CA SER A 35 15.75 -6.46 -9.25
C SER A 35 16.98 -6.24 -8.34
N PHE A 36 16.82 -6.34 -7.02
CA PHE A 36 17.98 -6.22 -6.12
C PHE A 36 18.65 -7.59 -5.90
N PRO A 37 19.99 -7.62 -5.69
CA PRO A 37 20.69 -8.83 -5.30
C PRO A 37 20.08 -9.47 -4.04
N ASP A 38 19.91 -10.77 -4.03
CA ASP A 38 19.32 -11.51 -2.91
C ASP A 38 20.21 -12.68 -2.49
N LEU A 39 20.78 -12.58 -1.30
CA LEU A 39 21.55 -13.68 -0.71
C LEU A 39 20.58 -14.75 -0.17
N THR A 40 20.32 -15.77 -0.97
CA THR A 40 19.34 -16.81 -0.66
C THR A 40 19.63 -17.61 0.60
N THR A 41 20.90 -17.70 1.01
CA THR A 41 21.31 -18.38 2.25
C THR A 41 20.97 -17.59 3.51
N LEU A 42 20.93 -16.27 3.42
CA LEU A 42 20.57 -15.44 4.56
C LEU A 42 19.07 -15.59 4.85
N ASN A 43 18.74 -16.00 6.06
CA ASN A 43 17.38 -16.27 6.49
C ASN A 43 16.65 -17.33 5.63
N ALA A 44 17.38 -18.29 5.03
CA ALA A 44 16.81 -19.40 4.26
C ALA A 44 15.75 -20.16 5.07
N HIS A 45 16.01 -20.43 6.36
CA HIS A 45 15.08 -21.12 7.26
C HIS A 45 13.67 -20.50 7.27
N ALA A 46 13.57 -19.18 7.15
CA ALA A 46 12.29 -18.49 7.13
C ALA A 46 11.58 -18.61 5.78
N SER A 47 12.30 -18.42 4.65
CA SER A 47 11.72 -18.64 3.32
C SER A 47 11.30 -20.09 3.09
N ASP A 48 12.13 -21.05 3.51
CA ASP A 48 11.87 -22.48 3.37
C ASP A 48 10.63 -22.89 4.19
N ALA A 49 10.49 -22.38 5.42
CA ALA A 49 9.30 -22.59 6.24
C ALA A 49 8.02 -22.15 5.54
N VAL A 50 8.04 -21.02 4.78
CA VAL A 50 6.88 -20.58 3.99
C VAL A 50 6.63 -21.53 2.83
N PHE A 51 7.67 -21.90 2.05
CA PHE A 51 7.51 -22.81 0.91
C PHE A 51 6.99 -24.17 1.33
N GLU A 52 7.54 -24.75 2.40
CA GLU A 52 7.05 -26.00 2.97
C GLU A 52 5.60 -25.91 3.40
N THR A 53 5.21 -24.77 4.02
CA THR A 53 3.84 -24.57 4.49
C THR A 53 2.87 -24.44 3.31
N ILE A 54 3.27 -23.76 2.24
CA ILE A 54 2.47 -23.67 1.00
C ILE A 54 2.23 -25.08 0.42
N GLU A 55 3.26 -25.94 0.40
CA GLU A 55 3.08 -27.31 -0.08
C GLU A 55 2.19 -28.16 0.87
N GLN A 56 2.30 -27.96 2.18
CA GLN A 56 1.44 -28.64 3.15
C GLN A 56 -0.04 -28.29 2.95
N VAL A 57 -0.37 -26.99 2.83
CA VAL A 57 -1.77 -26.55 2.66
C VAL A 57 -2.33 -26.86 1.26
N ARG A 58 -1.51 -27.22 0.29
CA ARG A 58 -1.94 -27.54 -1.09
C ARG A 58 -2.97 -28.68 -1.14
N SER A 59 -2.93 -29.58 -0.18
CA SER A 59 -3.92 -30.67 -0.06
C SER A 59 -5.27 -30.21 0.54
N GLY A 60 -5.38 -28.95 0.98
CA GLY A 60 -6.53 -28.42 1.71
C GLY A 60 -6.63 -28.89 3.17
N LYS A 61 -5.58 -29.52 3.67
CA LYS A 61 -5.47 -29.98 5.08
C LYS A 61 -4.06 -29.71 5.62
N PRO A 62 -3.90 -28.71 6.50
CA PRO A 62 -4.95 -27.81 7.04
C PRO A 62 -5.47 -26.83 5.99
N LYS A 63 -6.68 -26.29 6.18
CA LYS A 63 -7.27 -25.24 5.33
C LYS A 63 -6.56 -23.90 5.47
N VAL A 64 -6.08 -23.60 6.66
CA VAL A 64 -5.33 -22.39 6.96
C VAL A 64 -4.19 -22.71 7.92
N THR A 65 -3.06 -22.06 7.70
CA THR A 65 -1.89 -22.09 8.60
C THR A 65 -1.28 -20.72 8.62
N SER A 66 -0.81 -20.29 9.77
CA SER A 66 -0.14 -19.00 9.92
C SER A 66 1.30 -19.15 10.43
N ILE A 67 2.15 -18.24 9.95
CA ILE A 67 3.55 -18.11 10.34
C ILE A 67 3.78 -16.65 10.69
N ALA A 68 4.41 -16.38 11.82
CA ALA A 68 4.90 -15.05 12.14
C ALA A 68 6.42 -15.00 11.99
N PHE A 69 6.94 -13.91 11.41
CA PHE A 69 8.35 -13.56 11.45
C PHE A 69 8.55 -12.40 12.41
N SER A 70 9.57 -12.51 13.26
CA SER A 70 10.03 -11.42 14.11
C SER A 70 11.32 -10.85 13.55
N ALA A 71 11.33 -9.56 13.30
CA ALA A 71 12.51 -8.91 12.75
C ALA A 71 12.59 -7.43 13.15
N GLU A 72 13.79 -7.01 13.48
CA GLU A 72 14.12 -5.61 13.69
C GLU A 72 14.21 -4.85 12.35
N ILE A 73 14.23 -3.53 12.44
CA ILE A 73 14.34 -2.65 11.26
C ILE A 73 15.68 -2.89 10.55
N GLY A 74 15.63 -3.08 9.23
CA GLY A 74 16.83 -3.21 8.40
C GLY A 74 17.45 -4.60 8.29
N VAL A 75 16.91 -5.62 8.97
CA VAL A 75 17.41 -7.01 8.94
C VAL A 75 17.10 -7.74 7.61
N GLY A 76 16.24 -7.17 6.75
CA GLY A 76 15.93 -7.75 5.45
C GLY A 76 14.52 -8.31 5.30
N LYS A 77 13.54 -7.86 6.08
CA LYS A 77 12.12 -8.26 5.99
C LYS A 77 11.60 -8.25 4.55
N SER A 78 11.69 -7.11 3.90
CA SER A 78 11.17 -6.93 2.55
C SER A 78 11.92 -7.75 1.50
N HIS A 79 13.24 -7.99 1.66
CA HIS A 79 14.01 -8.92 0.82
C HIS A 79 13.45 -10.34 0.92
N LEU A 80 13.17 -10.80 2.14
CA LEU A 80 12.61 -12.13 2.37
C LEU A 80 11.21 -12.27 1.75
N ILE A 81 10.34 -11.28 1.95
CA ILE A 81 9.00 -11.28 1.36
C ILE A 81 9.08 -11.35 -0.18
N ARG A 82 9.98 -10.57 -0.76
CA ARG A 82 10.22 -10.58 -2.20
C ARG A 82 10.77 -11.91 -2.70
N ARG A 83 11.73 -12.54 -1.97
CA ARG A 83 12.23 -13.88 -2.27
C ARG A 83 11.11 -14.91 -2.28
N VAL A 84 10.27 -14.88 -1.24
CA VAL A 84 9.10 -15.76 -1.15
C VAL A 84 8.18 -15.54 -2.35
N ARG A 85 7.80 -14.30 -2.64
CA ARG A 85 6.95 -14.00 -3.79
C ARG A 85 7.55 -14.51 -5.11
N ARG A 86 8.84 -14.24 -5.38
CA ARG A 86 9.52 -14.71 -6.60
C ARG A 86 9.53 -16.23 -6.69
N GLY A 87 9.81 -16.92 -5.59
CA GLY A 87 9.79 -18.39 -5.54
C GLY A 87 8.39 -18.97 -5.81
N LEU A 88 7.35 -18.30 -5.37
CA LEU A 88 5.96 -18.70 -5.67
C LEU A 88 5.61 -18.46 -7.14
N GLN A 89 6.03 -17.33 -7.68
CA GLN A 89 5.80 -16.93 -9.07
C GLN A 89 6.50 -17.86 -10.07
N ALA A 90 7.79 -18.15 -9.85
CA ALA A 90 8.62 -18.96 -10.77
C ALA A 90 8.05 -20.35 -11.09
N GLY A 91 7.15 -20.88 -10.26
CA GLY A 91 6.53 -22.19 -10.47
C GLY A 91 4.99 -22.15 -10.47
N ASN A 92 4.39 -20.97 -10.53
CA ASN A 92 2.93 -20.76 -10.33
C ASN A 92 2.42 -21.55 -9.10
N LYS A 93 3.14 -21.41 -7.97
CA LYS A 93 2.94 -22.26 -6.79
C LYS A 93 1.82 -21.80 -5.89
N ALA A 94 1.54 -20.50 -5.84
CA ALA A 94 0.48 -19.90 -5.05
C ALA A 94 0.11 -18.51 -5.57
N PHE A 95 -1.11 -18.07 -5.30
CA PHE A 95 -1.48 -16.66 -5.39
C PHE A 95 -0.90 -15.89 -4.20
N PHE A 96 -0.53 -14.63 -4.42
CA PHE A 96 0.13 -13.80 -3.43
C PHE A 96 -0.64 -12.51 -3.16
N ILE A 97 -1.02 -12.30 -1.90
CA ILE A 97 -1.67 -11.08 -1.41
C ILE A 97 -0.68 -10.38 -0.48
N TYR A 98 -0.40 -9.10 -0.74
CA TYR A 98 0.56 -8.32 0.05
C TYR A 98 -0.12 -7.11 0.70
N ALA A 99 -0.28 -7.19 2.00
CA ALA A 99 -0.91 -6.17 2.83
C ALA A 99 0.19 -5.39 3.59
N ASN A 100 0.47 -4.16 3.14
CA ASN A 100 1.43 -3.27 3.77
C ASN A 100 0.89 -1.83 3.95
N LYS A 101 -0.28 -1.52 3.40
CA LYS A 101 -0.93 -0.21 3.55
C LYS A 101 -2.32 -0.41 4.15
N TYR A 102 -2.59 0.30 5.22
CA TYR A 102 -3.84 0.17 5.99
C TYR A 102 -4.43 1.58 6.19
N GLY A 103 -5.00 2.17 5.13
CA GLY A 103 -5.43 3.56 5.10
C GLY A 103 -6.42 3.94 6.21
N ASP A 104 -7.62 3.34 6.25
CA ASP A 104 -8.60 3.58 7.31
C ASP A 104 -8.74 2.37 8.22
N LEU A 105 -8.18 2.44 9.42
CA LEU A 105 -8.22 1.35 10.40
C LEU A 105 -9.64 1.07 10.95
N ASN A 106 -10.60 1.94 10.70
CA ASN A 106 -12.00 1.71 11.07
C ASN A 106 -12.74 0.85 10.05
N LEU A 107 -12.18 0.75 8.84
CA LEU A 107 -12.71 0.00 7.71
C LEU A 107 -11.74 -1.10 7.27
N ILE A 108 -11.19 -1.84 8.23
CA ILE A 108 -10.09 -2.77 7.98
C ILE A 108 -10.44 -3.92 7.03
N HIS A 109 -11.68 -4.44 7.07
CA HIS A 109 -12.14 -5.47 6.16
C HIS A 109 -12.29 -4.93 4.73
N TYR A 110 -12.79 -3.70 4.60
CA TYR A 110 -12.88 -3.03 3.30
C TYR A 110 -11.49 -2.72 2.74
N GLN A 111 -10.56 -2.25 3.56
CA GLN A 111 -9.16 -2.07 3.18
C GLN A 111 -8.54 -3.40 2.71
N PHE A 112 -8.78 -4.50 3.43
CA PHE A 112 -8.27 -5.80 3.04
C PHE A 112 -8.84 -6.28 1.69
N ARG A 113 -10.13 -6.06 1.42
CA ARG A 113 -10.72 -6.36 0.11
C ARG A 113 -10.04 -5.56 -1.02
N GLN A 114 -9.72 -4.28 -0.79
CA GLN A 114 -8.97 -3.47 -1.74
C GLN A 114 -7.55 -4.00 -1.96
N ILE A 115 -6.83 -4.30 -0.88
CA ILE A 115 -5.47 -4.88 -0.92
C ILE A 115 -5.45 -6.19 -1.69
N LEU A 116 -6.44 -7.06 -1.47
CA LEU A 116 -6.60 -8.30 -2.22
C LEU A 116 -6.76 -8.00 -3.72
N ALA A 117 -7.67 -7.10 -4.07
CA ALA A 117 -7.92 -6.74 -5.47
C ALA A 117 -6.69 -6.14 -6.15
N ASP A 118 -5.95 -5.27 -5.46
CA ASP A 118 -4.73 -4.64 -5.96
C ASP A 118 -3.57 -5.65 -6.06
N SER A 119 -3.47 -6.60 -5.12
CA SER A 119 -2.49 -7.69 -5.20
C SER A 119 -2.73 -8.60 -6.40
N PHE A 120 -3.98 -8.93 -6.69
CA PHE A 120 -4.33 -9.74 -7.87
C PHE A 120 -4.20 -8.98 -9.20
N LYS A 121 -4.17 -7.65 -9.19
CA LYS A 121 -3.83 -6.81 -10.34
C LYS A 121 -2.36 -6.91 -10.75
N GLN A 122 -1.49 -7.36 -9.85
CA GLN A 122 -0.07 -7.45 -10.13
C GLN A 122 0.27 -8.60 -11.08
N SER A 123 1.32 -8.41 -11.88
CA SER A 123 1.80 -9.42 -12.82
C SER A 123 2.35 -10.66 -12.10
N ASN A 124 2.08 -11.82 -12.64
CA ASN A 124 2.64 -13.09 -12.18
C ASN A 124 3.96 -13.46 -12.88
N GLY A 125 4.49 -12.59 -13.76
CA GLY A 125 5.72 -12.85 -14.53
C GLY A 125 5.52 -13.60 -15.84
N HIS A 126 4.31 -14.03 -16.16
CA HIS A 126 3.96 -14.71 -17.43
C HIS A 126 3.20 -13.78 -18.39
N GLY A 127 3.34 -12.45 -18.21
CA GLY A 127 2.70 -11.44 -19.07
C GLY A 127 1.22 -11.19 -18.76
N VAL A 128 0.69 -11.79 -17.70
CA VAL A 128 -0.69 -11.62 -17.24
C VAL A 128 -0.73 -11.30 -15.75
N THR A 129 -1.84 -10.74 -15.28
CA THR A 129 -2.07 -10.49 -13.85
C THR A 129 -2.58 -11.74 -13.13
N GLN A 130 -2.49 -11.78 -11.80
CA GLN A 130 -3.07 -12.89 -11.02
C GLN A 130 -4.60 -13.01 -11.23
N TRP A 131 -5.33 -11.88 -11.43
CA TRP A 131 -6.74 -11.90 -11.82
C TRP A 131 -6.96 -12.64 -13.14
N GLN A 132 -6.18 -12.32 -14.15
CA GLN A 132 -6.28 -12.94 -15.47
C GLN A 132 -5.93 -14.43 -15.44
N GLU A 133 -4.96 -14.80 -14.61
CA GLU A 133 -4.59 -16.19 -14.40
C GLU A 133 -5.74 -16.99 -13.74
N LEU A 134 -6.34 -16.41 -12.68
CA LEU A 134 -7.50 -16.99 -12.03
C LEU A 134 -8.67 -17.13 -13.00
N ALA A 135 -9.00 -16.05 -13.72
CA ALA A 135 -10.10 -16.07 -14.71
C ALA A 135 -9.87 -17.09 -15.82
N ALA A 136 -8.64 -17.19 -16.32
CA ALA A 136 -8.28 -18.19 -17.34
C ALA A 136 -8.41 -19.62 -16.80
N ALA A 137 -7.99 -19.86 -15.56
CA ALA A 137 -8.15 -21.15 -14.91
C ALA A 137 -9.63 -21.54 -14.74
N MET A 138 -10.48 -20.55 -14.41
CA MET A 138 -11.94 -20.75 -14.31
C MET A 138 -12.55 -21.07 -15.68
N VAL A 139 -12.22 -20.31 -16.72
CA VAL A 139 -12.70 -20.54 -18.09
C VAL A 139 -12.25 -21.93 -18.58
N ASN A 140 -10.99 -22.31 -18.35
CA ASN A 140 -10.44 -23.60 -18.75
C ASN A 140 -11.09 -24.82 -18.05
N GLN A 141 -11.91 -24.63 -17.04
CA GLN A 141 -12.71 -25.71 -16.45
C GLN A 141 -13.97 -26.02 -17.24
N VAL A 142 -14.46 -25.07 -18.04
CA VAL A 142 -15.75 -25.18 -18.74
C VAL A 142 -15.61 -25.23 -20.26
N VAL A 143 -14.36 -25.09 -20.77
CA VAL A 143 -14.06 -25.24 -22.21
C VAL A 143 -13.32 -26.54 -22.44
N ALA A 144 -13.55 -27.18 -23.63
CA ALA A 144 -12.89 -28.44 -23.99
C ALA A 144 -11.39 -28.18 -24.32
N ASN A 145 -11.08 -27.08 -25.02
CA ASN A 145 -9.72 -26.74 -25.41
C ASN A 145 -9.11 -25.75 -24.42
N LYS A 146 -8.25 -26.23 -23.54
CA LYS A 146 -7.56 -25.39 -22.57
C LYS A 146 -6.55 -24.47 -23.25
N ARG A 147 -6.57 -23.19 -22.88
CA ARG A 147 -5.70 -22.13 -23.44
C ARG A 147 -4.88 -21.45 -22.36
N PRO A 148 -3.64 -21.04 -22.65
CA PRO A 148 -2.88 -20.17 -21.76
C PRO A 148 -3.60 -18.86 -21.44
N ALA A 149 -3.39 -18.32 -20.25
CA ALA A 149 -4.05 -17.07 -19.83
C ALA A 149 -3.81 -15.90 -20.80
N LEU A 150 -2.58 -15.75 -21.30
CA LEU A 150 -2.24 -14.71 -22.27
C LEU A 150 -3.02 -14.83 -23.58
N GLU A 151 -3.28 -16.04 -24.04
CA GLU A 151 -4.09 -16.29 -25.23
C GLU A 151 -5.56 -15.90 -24.99
N LEU A 152 -6.12 -16.25 -23.82
CA LEU A 152 -7.49 -15.85 -23.48
C LEU A 152 -7.64 -14.34 -23.35
N VAL A 153 -6.66 -13.64 -22.75
CA VAL A 153 -6.65 -12.16 -22.68
C VAL A 153 -6.67 -11.53 -24.07
N ASN A 154 -5.98 -12.12 -25.03
CA ASN A 154 -5.93 -11.59 -26.39
C ASN A 154 -7.19 -11.92 -27.20
N LYS A 155 -7.78 -13.10 -27.00
CA LYS A 155 -8.92 -13.58 -27.80
C LYS A 155 -10.30 -13.15 -27.26
N LEU A 156 -10.45 -13.09 -25.92
CA LEU A 156 -11.75 -12.80 -25.32
C LEU A 156 -12.37 -11.46 -25.78
N PRO A 157 -11.62 -10.35 -25.94
CA PRO A 157 -12.20 -9.10 -26.43
C PRO A 157 -12.81 -9.22 -27.84
N GLN A 158 -12.23 -10.04 -28.71
CA GLN A 158 -12.74 -10.29 -30.06
C GLN A 158 -13.97 -11.19 -30.01
N ALA A 159 -13.94 -12.25 -29.20
CA ALA A 159 -15.08 -13.13 -28.98
C ALA A 159 -16.30 -12.37 -28.41
N LEU A 160 -16.07 -11.41 -27.50
CA LEU A 160 -17.11 -10.53 -26.96
C LEU A 160 -17.73 -9.61 -28.03
N ALA A 161 -16.96 -9.15 -29.00
CA ALA A 161 -17.48 -8.35 -30.11
C ALA A 161 -18.47 -9.17 -30.98
N ASN A 162 -18.22 -10.48 -31.09
CA ASN A 162 -19.07 -11.41 -31.85
C ASN A 162 -20.24 -11.96 -31.03
N ASN A 163 -20.06 -12.13 -29.72
CA ASN A 163 -21.10 -12.66 -28.83
C ASN A 163 -21.18 -11.82 -27.53
N ARG A 164 -22.15 -10.91 -27.47
CA ARG A 164 -22.36 -10.04 -26.30
C ARG A 164 -22.75 -10.78 -25.01
N ASN A 165 -23.29 -11.99 -25.14
CA ASN A 165 -23.74 -12.80 -24.00
C ASN A 165 -22.64 -13.77 -23.50
N LEU A 166 -21.43 -13.73 -24.06
CA LEU A 166 -20.35 -14.67 -23.75
C LEU A 166 -19.99 -14.69 -22.26
N ILE A 167 -19.93 -13.53 -21.62
CA ILE A 167 -19.64 -13.46 -20.17
C ILE A 167 -20.71 -14.16 -19.34
N ASP A 168 -21.99 -13.96 -19.67
CA ASP A 168 -23.09 -14.61 -18.96
C ASP A 168 -23.07 -16.13 -19.18
N GLN A 169 -22.76 -16.57 -20.40
CA GLN A 169 -22.63 -17.98 -20.74
C GLN A 169 -21.47 -18.63 -19.96
N LEU A 170 -20.29 -18.00 -19.93
CA LEU A 170 -19.14 -18.45 -19.15
C LEU A 170 -19.46 -18.46 -17.66
N THR A 171 -20.07 -17.38 -17.14
CA THR A 171 -20.47 -17.29 -15.72
C THR A 171 -21.39 -18.44 -15.36
N ASN A 172 -22.46 -18.69 -16.13
CA ASN A 172 -23.40 -19.75 -15.89
C ASN A 172 -22.76 -21.14 -16.00
N ALA A 173 -21.87 -21.36 -16.97
CA ALA A 173 -21.16 -22.63 -17.11
C ALA A 173 -20.27 -22.90 -15.89
N ILE A 174 -19.53 -21.87 -15.40
CA ILE A 174 -18.70 -22.01 -14.21
C ILE A 174 -19.55 -22.27 -12.96
N LEU A 175 -20.66 -21.57 -12.78
CA LEU A 175 -21.57 -21.80 -11.64
C LEU A 175 -22.19 -23.21 -11.63
N LYS A 176 -22.46 -23.79 -12.80
CA LYS A 176 -22.90 -25.20 -12.89
C LYS A 176 -21.84 -26.18 -12.38
N VAL A 177 -20.56 -25.92 -12.67
CA VAL A 177 -19.45 -26.75 -12.20
C VAL A 177 -19.10 -26.44 -10.72
N LYS A 178 -19.39 -25.22 -10.25
CA LYS A 178 -19.12 -24.75 -8.90
C LYS A 178 -20.35 -24.24 -8.19
N PRO A 179 -21.31 -25.10 -7.85
CA PRO A 179 -22.62 -24.71 -7.28
C PRO A 179 -22.51 -24.09 -5.87
N LYS A 180 -21.34 -24.16 -5.23
CA LYS A 180 -21.10 -23.59 -3.89
C LYS A 180 -20.64 -22.12 -3.90
N VAL A 181 -20.44 -21.51 -5.05
CA VAL A 181 -20.11 -20.08 -5.15
C VAL A 181 -21.34 -19.27 -4.72
N GLY A 182 -21.17 -18.48 -3.67
CA GLY A 182 -22.29 -17.75 -3.05
C GLY A 182 -22.75 -16.55 -3.87
N ASP A 183 -21.84 -15.85 -4.56
CA ASP A 183 -22.13 -14.63 -5.33
C ASP A 183 -21.71 -14.78 -6.80
N PRO A 184 -22.68 -14.90 -7.71
CA PRO A 184 -22.43 -15.00 -9.15
C PRO A 184 -21.70 -13.78 -9.74
N ASP A 185 -21.91 -12.60 -9.15
CA ASP A 185 -21.33 -11.35 -9.66
C ASP A 185 -19.82 -11.31 -9.43
N ILE A 186 -19.31 -11.95 -8.37
CA ILE A 186 -17.87 -12.14 -8.18
C ILE A 186 -17.28 -12.97 -9.33
N VAL A 187 -17.92 -14.07 -9.72
CA VAL A 187 -17.49 -14.90 -10.87
C VAL A 187 -17.48 -14.08 -12.15
N ARG A 188 -18.58 -13.36 -12.42
CA ARG A 188 -18.71 -12.47 -13.58
C ARG A 188 -17.60 -11.43 -13.60
N ALA A 189 -17.36 -10.75 -12.49
CA ALA A 189 -16.31 -9.73 -12.38
C ALA A 189 -14.91 -10.32 -12.60
N ILE A 190 -14.62 -11.52 -12.09
CA ILE A 190 -13.35 -12.20 -12.33
C ILE A 190 -13.17 -12.50 -13.82
N ILE A 191 -14.19 -13.02 -14.50
CA ILE A 191 -14.12 -13.29 -15.95
C ILE A 191 -13.89 -12.00 -16.74
N TRP A 192 -14.55 -10.89 -16.37
CA TRP A 192 -14.34 -9.59 -16.99
C TRP A 192 -12.87 -9.07 -16.93
N THR A 193 -12.05 -9.62 -16.02
CA THR A 193 -10.62 -9.26 -15.97
C THR A 193 -9.82 -9.73 -17.18
N LEU A 194 -10.35 -10.69 -17.97
CA LEU A 194 -9.80 -11.08 -19.28
C LEU A 194 -10.24 -10.12 -20.41
N GLY A 195 -11.13 -9.19 -20.12
CA GLY A 195 -11.64 -8.23 -21.08
C GLY A 195 -10.62 -7.18 -21.49
N SER A 196 -11.04 -6.30 -22.40
CA SER A 196 -10.20 -5.19 -22.87
C SER A 196 -9.96 -4.14 -21.78
N ALA A 197 -9.09 -3.15 -22.10
CA ALA A 197 -8.86 -1.98 -21.24
C ALA A 197 -10.15 -1.18 -20.93
N ALA A 198 -11.22 -1.33 -21.72
CA ALA A 198 -12.51 -0.71 -21.46
C ALA A 198 -13.33 -1.45 -20.37
N HIS A 199 -12.98 -2.67 -20.00
CA HIS A 199 -13.77 -3.53 -19.10
C HIS A 199 -12.96 -3.98 -17.87
N ALA A 200 -11.78 -4.56 -18.06
CA ALA A 200 -11.00 -5.18 -17.00
C ALA A 200 -10.70 -4.23 -15.81
N PRO A 201 -10.29 -2.95 -15.99
CA PRO A 201 -10.06 -2.05 -14.86
C PRO A 201 -11.31 -1.79 -14.03
N PHE A 202 -12.47 -1.71 -14.66
CA PHE A 202 -13.74 -1.49 -13.96
C PHE A 202 -14.20 -2.74 -13.20
N ALA A 203 -13.99 -3.93 -13.75
CA ALA A 203 -14.25 -5.18 -13.05
C ALA A 203 -13.35 -5.30 -11.81
N ILE A 204 -12.08 -4.95 -11.91
CA ILE A 204 -11.15 -4.92 -10.78
C ILE A 204 -11.58 -3.87 -9.74
N LYS A 205 -12.02 -2.69 -10.20
CA LYS A 205 -12.55 -1.65 -9.32
C LYS A 205 -13.77 -2.16 -8.52
N TRP A 206 -14.66 -2.89 -9.17
CA TRP A 206 -15.82 -3.51 -8.51
C TRP A 206 -15.41 -4.61 -7.51
N LEU A 207 -14.46 -5.48 -7.90
CA LEU A 207 -13.90 -6.51 -7.02
C LEU A 207 -13.26 -5.91 -5.77
N ALA A 208 -12.66 -4.72 -5.89
CA ALA A 208 -12.16 -3.95 -4.76
C ALA A 208 -13.28 -3.34 -3.88
N GLY A 209 -14.56 -3.54 -4.22
CA GLY A 209 -15.70 -2.96 -3.49
C GLY A 209 -15.97 -1.49 -3.80
N LYS A 210 -15.38 -0.95 -4.87
CA LYS A 210 -15.55 0.46 -5.26
C LYS A 210 -16.74 0.61 -6.23
N GLU A 211 -17.50 1.68 -6.09
CA GLU A 211 -18.65 2.00 -6.92
C GLU A 211 -18.23 2.29 -8.38
N LEU A 212 -19.00 1.80 -9.33
CA LEU A 212 -18.91 2.13 -10.75
C LEU A 212 -19.93 3.21 -11.11
N SER A 213 -19.74 3.90 -12.24
CA SER A 213 -20.84 4.67 -12.82
C SER A 213 -21.99 3.73 -13.23
N ASP A 214 -23.22 4.19 -13.14
CA ASP A 214 -24.40 3.38 -13.45
C ASP A 214 -24.34 2.80 -14.87
N ALA A 215 -23.85 3.58 -15.84
CA ALA A 215 -23.65 3.11 -17.20
C ALA A 215 -22.67 1.93 -17.27
N LYS A 216 -21.56 2.00 -16.52
CA LYS A 216 -20.53 0.95 -16.50
C LYS A 216 -20.98 -0.27 -15.70
N ALA A 217 -21.68 -0.07 -14.58
CA ALA A 217 -22.30 -1.13 -13.78
C ALA A 217 -23.29 -1.94 -14.65
N LYS A 218 -24.17 -1.25 -15.39
CA LYS A 218 -25.11 -1.88 -16.31
C LYS A 218 -24.40 -2.61 -17.47
N GLU A 219 -23.36 -2.01 -18.04
CA GLU A 219 -22.59 -2.60 -19.15
C GLU A 219 -21.92 -3.93 -18.71
N LEU A 220 -21.37 -3.98 -17.51
CA LEU A 220 -20.72 -5.17 -16.99
C LEU A 220 -21.69 -6.16 -16.34
N GLY A 221 -22.94 -5.77 -16.13
CA GLY A 221 -23.94 -6.55 -15.39
C GLY A 221 -23.55 -6.75 -13.92
N LEU A 222 -22.92 -5.76 -13.31
CA LEU A 222 -22.45 -5.79 -11.92
C LEU A 222 -23.20 -4.74 -11.09
N PRO A 223 -23.93 -5.14 -10.04
CA PRO A 223 -24.63 -4.20 -9.17
C PRO A 223 -23.62 -3.38 -8.36
N ASN A 224 -23.89 -2.09 -8.18
CA ASN A 224 -23.06 -1.27 -7.32
C ASN A 224 -23.15 -1.71 -5.85
N PRO A 225 -22.03 -1.68 -5.10
CA PRO A 225 -22.04 -1.98 -3.68
C PRO A 225 -22.88 -0.96 -2.90
N THR A 226 -23.30 -1.36 -1.72
CA THR A 226 -24.02 -0.45 -0.79
C THR A 226 -23.22 0.82 -0.50
N LYS A 227 -23.93 1.93 -0.29
CA LYS A 227 -23.31 3.21 0.14
C LYS A 227 -23.25 3.34 1.66
N GLU A 228 -23.87 2.44 2.40
CA GLU A 228 -23.83 2.46 3.86
C GLU A 228 -22.54 1.83 4.37
N ILE A 229 -21.72 2.64 5.08
CA ILE A 229 -20.37 2.25 5.55
C ILE A 229 -20.37 0.97 6.36
N LYS A 230 -21.31 0.84 7.29
CA LYS A 230 -21.36 -0.34 8.18
C LYS A 230 -21.62 -1.62 7.40
N LEU A 231 -22.49 -1.54 6.38
CA LEU A 231 -22.76 -2.67 5.50
C LEU A 231 -21.58 -2.93 4.57
N LEU A 232 -20.95 -1.88 4.07
CA LEU A 232 -19.76 -1.98 3.21
C LEU A 232 -18.60 -2.66 3.92
N GLU A 233 -18.35 -2.31 5.20
CA GLU A 233 -17.35 -2.98 6.05
C GLU A 233 -17.73 -4.44 6.35
N ALA A 234 -18.99 -4.70 6.67
CA ALA A 234 -19.48 -6.04 6.96
C ALA A 234 -19.43 -6.97 5.73
N ASP A 235 -19.82 -6.46 4.55
CA ASP A 235 -19.85 -7.23 3.30
C ASP A 235 -18.45 -7.46 2.74
N ALA A 236 -17.49 -6.58 3.04
CA ALA A 236 -16.15 -6.63 2.50
C ALA A 236 -15.40 -7.91 2.87
N LEU A 237 -15.48 -8.35 4.13
CA LEU A 237 -14.85 -9.59 4.56
C LEU A 237 -15.47 -10.80 3.87
N SER A 238 -16.81 -10.84 3.77
CA SER A 238 -17.51 -11.92 3.08
C SER A 238 -17.11 -12.02 1.61
N ALA A 239 -17.08 -10.88 0.89
CA ALA A 239 -16.63 -10.83 -0.50
C ALA A 239 -15.16 -11.27 -0.66
N ALA A 240 -14.26 -10.82 0.21
CA ALA A 240 -12.87 -11.23 0.20
C ALA A 240 -12.70 -12.74 0.42
N LEU A 241 -13.46 -13.32 1.36
CA LEU A 241 -13.46 -14.76 1.63
C LEU A 241 -13.99 -15.57 0.45
N GLN A 242 -15.01 -15.07 -0.26
CA GLN A 242 -15.51 -15.73 -1.47
C GLN A 242 -14.47 -15.71 -2.59
N ILE A 243 -13.77 -14.59 -2.80
CA ILE A 243 -12.67 -14.51 -3.77
C ILE A 243 -11.55 -15.49 -3.39
N ILE A 244 -11.18 -15.55 -2.11
CA ILE A 244 -10.17 -16.49 -1.59
C ILE A 244 -10.64 -17.94 -1.82
N SER A 245 -11.88 -18.25 -1.52
CA SER A 245 -12.44 -19.58 -1.75
C SER A 245 -12.38 -19.99 -3.22
N ILE A 246 -12.81 -19.11 -4.14
CA ILE A 246 -12.74 -19.35 -5.59
C ILE A 246 -11.29 -19.54 -6.04
N ALA A 247 -10.37 -18.67 -5.62
CA ALA A 247 -8.98 -18.74 -6.00
C ALA A 247 -8.28 -20.00 -5.47
N SER A 248 -8.68 -20.45 -4.27
CA SER A 248 -8.15 -21.65 -3.63
C SER A 248 -8.42 -22.95 -4.40
N ASP A 249 -9.41 -22.97 -5.29
CA ASP A 249 -9.66 -24.11 -6.16
C ASP A 249 -8.52 -24.36 -7.14
N TYR A 250 -7.77 -23.32 -7.46
CA TYR A 250 -6.71 -23.36 -8.49
C TYR A 250 -5.32 -23.42 -7.88
N ASN A 251 -5.03 -22.59 -6.89
CA ASN A 251 -3.75 -22.56 -6.22
C ASN A 251 -3.90 -22.26 -4.72
N PRO A 252 -2.96 -22.71 -3.86
CA PRO A 252 -2.84 -22.16 -2.52
C PRO A 252 -2.70 -20.63 -2.55
N ILE A 253 -3.00 -19.99 -1.44
CA ILE A 253 -2.91 -18.54 -1.33
C ILE A 253 -1.97 -18.20 -0.19
N LEU A 254 -1.03 -17.30 -0.44
CA LEU A 254 -0.22 -16.66 0.61
C LEU A 254 -0.73 -15.24 0.84
N VAL A 255 -1.20 -14.96 2.06
CA VAL A 255 -1.56 -13.61 2.52
C VAL A 255 -0.43 -13.11 3.42
N CYS A 256 0.29 -12.08 2.98
CA CYS A 256 1.41 -11.50 3.72
C CYS A 256 0.99 -10.16 4.32
N PHE A 257 1.05 -10.03 5.65
CA PHE A 257 0.86 -8.80 6.41
C PHE A 257 2.22 -8.24 6.81
N ASP A 258 2.52 -7.01 6.41
CA ASP A 258 3.78 -6.31 6.69
C ASP A 258 3.47 -4.89 7.20
N GLU A 259 4.50 -4.16 7.65
CA GLU A 259 4.40 -2.78 8.14
C GLU A 259 3.40 -2.62 9.30
N LEU A 260 3.39 -3.58 10.24
CA LEU A 260 2.52 -3.57 11.41
C LEU A 260 3.03 -2.69 12.55
N GLU A 261 4.18 -2.09 12.39
CA GLU A 261 4.72 -1.04 13.25
C GLU A 261 4.01 0.29 13.00
N GLY A 262 3.96 1.13 14.00
CA GLY A 262 3.35 2.46 13.92
C GLY A 262 2.44 2.74 15.11
N LEU A 263 2.24 4.03 15.38
CA LEU A 263 1.42 4.52 16.50
C LEU A 263 0.01 4.91 16.05
N GLU A 264 -0.35 4.67 14.78
CA GLU A 264 -1.68 4.95 14.26
C GLU A 264 -2.73 4.16 15.04
N VAL A 265 -3.81 4.83 15.38
CA VAL A 265 -4.92 4.24 16.13
C VAL A 265 -6.25 4.46 15.41
N ASN A 266 -7.14 3.47 15.51
CA ASN A 266 -8.52 3.64 15.05
C ASN A 266 -9.35 4.50 16.02
N GLU A 267 -10.59 4.80 15.69
CA GLU A 267 -11.51 5.59 16.54
C GLU A 267 -11.77 4.96 17.92
N ALA A 268 -11.62 3.65 18.04
CA ALA A 268 -11.74 2.95 19.31
C ALA A 268 -10.45 2.98 20.17
N GLY A 269 -9.36 3.59 19.66
CA GLY A 269 -8.07 3.72 20.33
C GLY A 269 -7.19 2.48 20.23
N TYR A 270 -7.48 1.56 19.31
CA TYR A 270 -6.61 0.39 19.06
C TYR A 270 -5.53 0.73 18.04
N PHE A 271 -4.29 0.34 18.35
CA PHE A 271 -3.17 0.49 17.42
C PHE A 271 -3.35 -0.35 16.15
N LYS A 272 -2.73 0.08 15.07
CA LYS A 272 -2.71 -0.61 13.76
C LYS A 272 -2.45 -2.12 13.91
N SER A 273 -1.42 -2.50 14.66
CA SER A 273 -1.10 -3.92 14.91
C SER A 273 -2.22 -4.70 15.60
N GLN A 274 -3.00 -4.06 16.46
CA GLN A 274 -4.15 -4.68 17.14
C GLN A 274 -5.35 -4.82 16.22
N VAL A 275 -5.61 -3.80 15.39
CA VAL A 275 -6.68 -3.83 14.38
C VAL A 275 -6.40 -4.90 13.33
N VAL A 276 -5.18 -4.91 12.78
CA VAL A 276 -4.76 -5.95 11.83
C VAL A 276 -4.71 -7.33 12.49
N GLY A 277 -4.37 -7.40 13.78
CA GLY A 277 -4.47 -8.63 14.58
C GLY A 277 -5.89 -9.19 14.62
N GLY A 278 -6.88 -8.32 14.79
CA GLY A 278 -8.29 -8.68 14.68
C GLY A 278 -8.64 -9.24 13.29
N LEU A 279 -8.22 -8.55 12.23
CA LEU A 279 -8.43 -9.01 10.85
C LEU A 279 -7.79 -10.39 10.58
N VAL A 280 -6.53 -10.60 11.02
CA VAL A 280 -5.84 -11.90 10.86
C VAL A 280 -6.63 -13.01 11.55
N LYS A 281 -7.13 -12.74 12.76
CA LYS A 281 -7.96 -13.69 13.49
C LYS A 281 -9.27 -13.98 12.75
N ASP A 282 -9.97 -12.94 12.30
CA ASP A 282 -11.25 -13.10 11.59
C ASP A 282 -11.07 -13.87 10.27
N LEU A 283 -10.00 -13.58 9.53
CA LEU A 283 -9.63 -14.33 8.32
C LEU A 283 -9.31 -15.80 8.64
N PHE A 284 -8.47 -16.04 9.64
CA PHE A 284 -8.06 -17.39 10.02
C PHE A 284 -9.29 -18.24 10.38
N ASP A 285 -10.11 -17.75 11.32
CA ASP A 285 -11.28 -18.44 11.84
C ASP A 285 -12.34 -18.68 10.72
N ALA A 286 -12.52 -17.69 9.83
CA ALA A 286 -13.45 -17.81 8.72
C ALA A 286 -12.97 -18.78 7.63
N ILE A 287 -11.67 -18.78 7.29
CA ILE A 287 -11.10 -19.72 6.32
C ILE A 287 -11.17 -21.15 6.84
N GLU A 288 -10.89 -21.37 8.13
CA GLU A 288 -10.97 -22.71 8.74
C GLU A 288 -12.39 -23.31 8.63
N GLN A 289 -13.42 -22.46 8.71
CA GLN A 289 -14.83 -22.85 8.58
C GLN A 289 -15.33 -22.87 7.12
N SER A 290 -14.58 -22.31 6.17
CA SER A 290 -14.97 -22.17 4.77
C SER A 290 -14.75 -23.45 3.95
N ASP A 291 -15.23 -23.43 2.69
CA ASP A 291 -15.04 -24.49 1.69
C ASP A 291 -13.75 -24.30 0.86
N VAL A 292 -12.69 -23.79 1.45
CA VAL A 292 -11.37 -23.65 0.80
C VAL A 292 -10.85 -25.02 0.39
N THR A 293 -10.46 -25.16 -0.89
CA THR A 293 -10.04 -26.44 -1.49
C THR A 293 -8.55 -26.67 -1.36
N LYS A 294 -7.74 -25.70 -1.79
CA LYS A 294 -6.31 -25.63 -1.47
C LYS A 294 -6.14 -24.58 -0.38
N GLY A 295 -5.26 -24.86 0.59
CA GLY A 295 -5.23 -24.03 1.79
C GLY A 295 -4.64 -22.63 1.60
N VAL A 296 -4.76 -21.86 2.66
CA VAL A 296 -4.25 -20.48 2.78
C VAL A 296 -3.14 -20.45 3.82
N VAL A 297 -2.05 -19.78 3.49
CA VAL A 297 -0.98 -19.45 4.44
C VAL A 297 -1.10 -17.97 4.77
N ILE A 298 -1.14 -17.64 6.05
CA ILE A 298 -1.06 -16.27 6.55
C ILE A 298 0.35 -16.04 7.07
N LEU A 299 1.08 -15.13 6.45
CA LEU A 299 2.41 -14.70 6.88
C LEU A 299 2.30 -13.30 7.49
N SER A 300 2.72 -13.17 8.74
CA SER A 300 2.75 -11.87 9.44
C SER A 300 4.19 -11.52 9.78
N VAL A 301 4.64 -10.34 9.36
CA VAL A 301 5.98 -9.82 9.65
C VAL A 301 5.86 -8.71 10.68
N ILE A 302 6.38 -8.93 11.88
CA ILE A 302 6.17 -8.05 13.03
C ILE A 302 7.48 -7.78 13.76
N PRO A 303 7.68 -6.57 14.31
CA PRO A 303 8.75 -6.33 15.28
C PRO A 303 8.55 -7.12 16.57
N ALA A 304 9.64 -7.53 17.23
CA ALA A 304 9.59 -8.25 18.48
C ALA A 304 8.82 -7.50 19.59
N VAL A 305 8.94 -6.17 19.59
CA VAL A 305 8.20 -5.29 20.52
C VAL A 305 6.69 -5.38 20.29
N VAL A 306 6.24 -5.36 19.02
CA VAL A 306 4.82 -5.48 18.68
C VAL A 306 4.27 -6.83 19.13
N TRP A 307 5.00 -7.91 18.88
CA TRP A 307 4.61 -9.25 19.36
C TRP A 307 4.48 -9.33 20.87
N ARG A 308 5.50 -8.82 21.60
CA ARG A 308 5.56 -8.92 23.05
C ARG A 308 4.59 -7.99 23.77
N ASP A 309 4.52 -6.72 23.33
CA ASP A 309 3.90 -5.65 24.13
C ASP A 309 2.52 -5.22 23.62
N LEU A 310 2.32 -5.08 22.31
CA LEU A 310 1.05 -4.60 21.77
C LEU A 310 -0.01 -5.70 21.67
N LEU A 311 0.37 -6.89 21.26
CA LEU A 311 -0.57 -8.00 21.21
C LEU A 311 -0.95 -8.53 22.60
N LYS A 312 -0.16 -8.23 23.66
CA LYS A 312 -0.48 -8.58 25.05
C LYS A 312 -1.44 -7.62 25.75
N LYS A 313 -1.52 -6.36 25.31
CA LYS A 313 -2.23 -5.29 26.02
C LYS A 313 -3.67 -5.03 25.55
N THR A 314 -4.24 -5.89 24.73
CA THR A 314 -5.62 -5.70 24.23
C THR A 314 -6.61 -6.02 25.34
N ALA A 315 -6.97 -5.02 26.13
CA ALA A 315 -7.91 -5.18 27.24
C ALA A 315 -9.28 -5.68 26.74
N GLY A 316 -9.75 -6.80 27.29
CA GLY A 316 -11.11 -7.30 27.11
C GLY A 316 -11.37 -8.22 25.90
N LYS A 317 -10.39 -8.48 25.03
CA LYS A 317 -10.46 -9.53 24.00
C LYS A 317 -9.44 -10.62 24.30
N ASP A 318 -9.75 -11.85 23.93
CA ASP A 318 -8.87 -13.00 24.09
C ASP A 318 -7.58 -12.82 23.27
N VAL A 319 -6.55 -12.30 23.94
CA VAL A 319 -5.24 -12.00 23.34
C VAL A 319 -4.51 -13.29 22.94
N SER A 320 -4.73 -14.38 23.69
CA SER A 320 -4.17 -15.70 23.36
C SER A 320 -4.68 -16.16 22.00
N GLY A 321 -5.97 -16.00 21.75
CA GLY A 321 -6.59 -16.33 20.48
C GLY A 321 -6.01 -15.57 19.27
N ILE A 322 -5.61 -14.31 19.43
CA ILE A 322 -4.97 -13.53 18.35
C ILE A 322 -3.56 -14.08 18.07
N ARG A 323 -2.74 -14.31 19.10
CA ARG A 323 -1.37 -14.83 18.93
C ARG A 323 -1.35 -16.18 18.21
N ASP A 324 -2.25 -17.09 18.60
CA ASP A 324 -2.36 -18.42 17.99
C ASP A 324 -2.75 -18.34 16.51
N ARG A 325 -3.49 -17.31 16.09
CA ARG A 325 -3.85 -17.08 14.67
C ARG A 325 -2.75 -16.37 13.90
N PHE A 326 -1.85 -15.64 14.57
CA PHE A 326 -0.66 -15.07 13.94
C PHE A 326 0.41 -16.11 13.64
N SER A 327 0.57 -17.11 14.50
CA SER A 327 1.59 -18.14 14.39
C SER A 327 1.07 -19.48 14.86
N SER A 328 0.19 -20.08 14.06
CA SER A 328 -0.40 -21.40 14.38
C SER A 328 0.58 -22.55 14.14
N LYS A 329 1.56 -22.38 13.25
CA LYS A 329 2.54 -23.40 12.93
C LYS A 329 3.67 -23.48 13.97
N TYR A 330 4.07 -22.33 14.51
CA TYR A 330 5.17 -22.22 15.47
C TYR A 330 4.68 -21.48 16.71
N PRO A 331 5.06 -21.92 17.93
CA PRO A 331 4.60 -21.28 19.18
C PRO A 331 5.10 -19.84 19.35
N GLU A 332 6.23 -19.50 18.73
CA GLU A 332 6.82 -18.16 18.68
C GLU A 332 7.20 -17.81 17.24
N PRO A 333 7.25 -16.51 16.89
CA PRO A 333 7.69 -16.07 15.58
C PRO A 333 9.08 -16.56 15.22
N LEU A 334 9.27 -16.93 13.97
CA LEU A 334 10.63 -17.23 13.44
C LEU A 334 11.43 -15.93 13.40
N GLU A 335 12.56 -15.93 14.09
CA GLU A 335 13.43 -14.76 14.16
C GLU A 335 14.29 -14.64 12.91
N LEU A 336 14.29 -13.47 12.28
CA LEU A 336 15.23 -13.16 11.21
C LEU A 336 16.56 -12.75 11.81
N LYS A 337 17.62 -13.42 11.31
CA LYS A 337 18.98 -13.26 11.81
C LYS A 337 19.68 -12.07 11.16
N TYR A 338 20.49 -11.41 11.94
CA TYR A 338 21.48 -10.46 11.45
C TYR A 338 22.55 -11.16 10.62
N ALA A 339 23.23 -10.41 9.73
CA ALA A 339 24.31 -10.96 8.93
C ALA A 339 25.52 -11.29 9.83
N ASP A 340 25.99 -12.53 9.74
CA ASP A 340 27.29 -12.94 10.30
C ASP A 340 28.43 -12.60 9.34
N ALA A 341 29.66 -12.95 9.71
CA ALA A 341 30.86 -12.64 8.94
C ALA A 341 30.80 -13.15 7.50
N ASP A 342 30.32 -14.37 7.29
CA ASP A 342 30.22 -14.96 5.96
C ASP A 342 29.08 -14.31 5.15
N ALA A 343 27.94 -14.06 5.80
CA ALA A 343 26.82 -13.39 5.15
C ALA A 343 27.16 -11.95 4.73
N VAL A 344 27.94 -11.21 5.52
CA VAL A 344 28.42 -9.87 5.18
C VAL A 344 29.26 -9.90 3.91
N VAL A 345 30.26 -10.78 3.85
CA VAL A 345 31.13 -10.92 2.66
C VAL A 345 30.29 -11.30 1.44
N ASN A 346 29.43 -12.31 1.55
CA ASN A 346 28.61 -12.80 0.44
C ASN A 346 27.60 -11.75 -0.06
N VAL A 347 27.00 -10.94 0.82
CA VAL A 347 26.13 -9.84 0.40
C VAL A 347 26.90 -8.81 -0.40
N VAL A 348 28.07 -8.40 0.07
CA VAL A 348 28.91 -7.42 -0.62
C VAL A 348 29.40 -7.95 -1.96
N GLU A 349 29.86 -9.20 -2.00
CA GLU A 349 30.27 -9.87 -3.24
C GLU A 349 29.15 -9.88 -4.27
N LEU A 350 27.93 -10.23 -3.86
CA LEU A 350 26.77 -10.31 -4.75
C LEU A 350 26.43 -8.93 -5.37
N TRP A 351 26.50 -7.86 -4.57
CA TRP A 351 26.29 -6.49 -5.04
C TRP A 351 27.37 -6.04 -6.01
N LEU A 352 28.62 -6.33 -5.71
CA LEU A 352 29.76 -5.97 -6.54
C LEU A 352 29.82 -6.79 -7.83
N GLN A 353 29.40 -8.05 -7.78
CA GLN A 353 29.32 -8.88 -8.97
C GLN A 353 28.38 -8.28 -10.02
N GLU A 354 27.19 -7.82 -9.62
CA GLU A 354 26.24 -7.16 -10.52
C GLU A 354 26.82 -5.85 -11.06
N PHE A 355 27.46 -5.06 -10.19
CA PHE A 355 28.11 -3.81 -10.56
C PHE A 355 29.23 -4.02 -11.60
N TYR A 356 30.15 -4.93 -11.36
CA TYR A 356 31.26 -5.20 -12.28
C TYR A 356 30.79 -5.82 -13.59
N GLN A 357 29.80 -6.70 -13.55
CA GLN A 357 29.21 -7.28 -14.77
C GLN A 357 28.54 -6.19 -15.64
N SER A 358 27.81 -5.25 -15.04
CA SER A 358 27.14 -4.18 -15.79
C SER A 358 28.14 -3.22 -16.47
N HIS A 359 29.37 -3.12 -15.95
CA HIS A 359 30.44 -2.29 -16.50
C HIS A 359 31.46 -3.10 -17.32
N ASN A 360 31.27 -4.42 -17.50
CA ASN A 360 32.21 -5.31 -18.18
C ASN A 360 33.63 -5.30 -17.57
N LEU A 361 33.72 -5.16 -16.24
CA LEU A 361 34.97 -5.13 -15.50
C LEU A 361 35.22 -6.44 -14.75
N VAL A 362 36.50 -6.76 -14.56
CA VAL A 362 36.95 -7.90 -13.77
C VAL A 362 37.79 -7.41 -12.60
N PRO A 363 37.24 -7.42 -11.37
CA PRO A 363 37.99 -6.96 -10.19
C PRO A 363 39.09 -7.96 -9.79
N PRO A 364 40.11 -7.49 -9.05
CA PRO A 364 41.21 -8.38 -8.56
C PRO A 364 40.77 -9.41 -7.53
N ASN A 365 39.68 -9.12 -6.78
CA ASN A 365 39.01 -10.05 -5.90
C ASN A 365 37.50 -9.73 -5.86
N PRO A 366 36.63 -10.66 -5.41
CA PRO A 366 35.17 -10.48 -5.47
C PRO A 366 34.63 -9.30 -4.68
N VAL A 367 35.32 -8.87 -3.62
CA VAL A 367 34.87 -7.79 -2.73
C VAL A 367 35.62 -6.47 -2.92
N PHE A 368 36.50 -6.37 -3.96
CA PHE A 368 37.22 -5.13 -4.24
C PHE A 368 36.23 -3.98 -4.46
N PRO A 369 36.46 -2.75 -3.92
CA PRO A 369 37.69 -2.24 -3.28
C PRO A 369 37.81 -2.51 -1.77
N PHE A 370 36.90 -3.24 -1.17
CA PHE A 370 36.96 -3.56 0.25
C PHE A 370 37.99 -4.63 0.57
N GLU A 371 38.47 -4.61 1.81
CA GLU A 371 39.27 -5.68 2.40
C GLU A 371 38.34 -6.70 3.05
N GLU A 372 38.46 -7.99 2.67
CA GLU A 372 37.60 -9.06 3.18
C GLU A 372 37.68 -9.17 4.71
N GLU A 373 38.86 -9.00 5.30
CA GLU A 373 39.05 -9.04 6.77
C GLU A 373 38.22 -7.96 7.47
N LYS A 374 38.14 -6.77 6.88
CA LYS A 374 37.34 -5.67 7.42
C LYS A 374 35.85 -5.96 7.33
N LEU A 375 35.38 -6.54 6.23
CA LEU A 375 34.00 -7.00 6.09
C LEU A 375 33.66 -8.10 7.11
N ARG A 376 34.55 -9.06 7.31
CA ARG A 376 34.39 -10.11 8.33
C ARG A 376 34.34 -9.55 9.73
N SER A 377 35.15 -8.55 10.02
CA SER A 377 35.13 -7.85 11.31
C SER A 377 33.79 -7.15 11.56
N LEU A 378 33.22 -6.47 10.54
CA LEU A 378 31.88 -5.92 10.61
C LEU A 378 30.82 -6.99 10.87
N GLY A 379 30.95 -8.17 10.23
CA GLY A 379 30.04 -9.28 10.43
C GLY A 379 30.05 -9.87 11.84
N ASN A 380 31.17 -9.76 12.56
CA ASN A 380 31.24 -10.15 13.97
C ASN A 380 30.36 -9.27 14.88
N GLU A 381 30.11 -8.02 14.46
CA GLU A 381 29.19 -7.10 15.14
C GLU A 381 27.71 -7.38 14.81
N ARG A 382 27.45 -8.29 13.88
CA ARG A 382 26.11 -8.69 13.41
C ARG A 382 25.28 -7.48 12.95
N PRO A 383 25.72 -6.75 11.93
CA PRO A 383 24.98 -5.58 11.45
C PRO A 383 23.66 -5.97 10.80
N ALA A 384 22.69 -5.09 10.88
CA ALA A 384 21.57 -5.14 9.96
C ALA A 384 22.06 -4.91 8.52
N ILE A 385 21.45 -5.58 7.54
CA ILE A 385 21.83 -5.43 6.11
C ILE A 385 21.87 -3.97 5.67
N ARG A 386 20.92 -3.19 6.13
CA ARG A 386 20.87 -1.75 5.88
C ARG A 386 22.09 -1.00 6.40
N GLN A 387 22.55 -1.32 7.61
CA GLN A 387 23.74 -0.74 8.20
C GLN A 387 25.00 -1.13 7.42
N LEU A 388 25.08 -2.41 7.01
CA LEU A 388 26.16 -2.90 6.17
C LEU A 388 26.23 -2.12 4.84
N LEU A 389 25.11 -2.01 4.12
CA LEU A 389 25.11 -1.35 2.81
C LEU A 389 25.38 0.15 2.93
N LYS A 390 24.94 0.78 4.01
CA LYS A 390 25.32 2.15 4.33
C LYS A 390 26.84 2.27 4.54
N TRP A 391 27.41 1.36 5.33
CA TRP A 391 28.86 1.34 5.53
C TRP A 391 29.61 1.12 4.20
N CYS A 392 29.13 0.19 3.34
CA CYS A 392 29.71 -0.02 2.02
C CYS A 392 29.64 1.25 1.17
N ARG A 393 28.51 1.96 1.17
CA ARG A 393 28.36 3.23 0.47
C ARG A 393 29.43 4.25 0.90
N ASP A 394 29.56 4.40 2.22
CA ASP A 394 30.43 5.42 2.80
C ASP A 394 31.92 5.10 2.65
N ASN A 395 32.27 3.83 2.34
CA ASN A 395 33.65 3.33 2.22
C ASN A 395 34.00 2.79 0.82
N PHE A 396 33.12 2.88 -0.18
CA PHE A 396 33.37 2.33 -1.52
C PHE A 396 34.46 3.08 -2.30
N ALA A 397 34.64 4.36 -2.04
CA ALA A 397 35.68 5.17 -2.68
C ALA A 397 36.96 5.17 -1.83
N VAL A 398 38.10 4.94 -2.47
CA VAL A 398 39.42 4.92 -1.81
C VAL A 398 39.87 6.33 -1.34
N SER A 399 39.22 7.36 -1.80
CA SER A 399 39.45 8.77 -1.38
C SER A 399 38.22 9.60 -1.71
N ALA A 400 37.11 9.34 -1.04
CA ALA A 400 35.99 10.24 -1.16
C ALA A 400 36.23 11.50 -0.34
N PRO A 401 36.08 12.71 -0.92
CA PRO A 401 35.87 13.89 -0.10
C PRO A 401 34.65 13.68 0.79
N PRO A 402 34.51 14.37 1.93
CA PRO A 402 33.37 14.22 2.82
C PRO A 402 32.09 14.37 1.99
N ILE A 403 31.23 13.36 2.09
CA ILE A 403 30.00 13.30 1.30
C ILE A 403 29.22 14.59 1.55
N ASN A 404 28.97 15.35 0.49
CA ASN A 404 28.15 16.54 0.59
C ASN A 404 26.70 16.12 0.90
N GLN A 405 26.30 16.23 2.15
CA GLN A 405 24.99 15.85 2.64
C GLN A 405 23.85 16.47 1.79
N LYS A 406 24.07 17.69 1.30
CA LYS A 406 23.09 18.39 0.46
C LYS A 406 22.90 17.71 -0.91
N GLU A 407 23.99 17.26 -1.53
CA GLU A 407 23.90 16.52 -2.81
C GLU A 407 23.23 15.16 -2.64
N LEU A 408 23.46 14.50 -1.49
CA LEU A 408 22.76 13.25 -1.16
C LEU A 408 21.26 13.48 -1.02
N VAL A 409 20.85 14.49 -0.24
CA VAL A 409 19.45 14.82 -0.07
C VAL A 409 18.79 15.16 -1.42
N GLN A 410 19.47 15.96 -2.27
CA GLN A 410 18.96 16.28 -3.61
C GLN A 410 18.73 15.02 -4.45
N LYS A 411 19.74 14.15 -4.52
CA LYS A 411 19.67 12.90 -5.30
C LYS A 411 18.52 11.99 -4.84
N ASP A 412 18.38 11.85 -3.52
CA ASP A 412 17.36 11.00 -2.93
C ASP A 412 15.96 11.62 -3.09
N TYR A 413 15.87 12.95 -2.98
CA TYR A 413 14.66 13.70 -3.27
C TYR A 413 14.19 13.52 -4.72
N ASP A 414 15.07 13.67 -5.70
CA ASP A 414 14.75 13.51 -7.11
C ASP A 414 14.26 12.08 -7.41
N ARG A 415 14.87 11.08 -6.75
CA ARG A 415 14.46 9.68 -6.87
C ARG A 415 13.06 9.44 -6.27
N GLU A 416 12.82 9.91 -5.06
CA GLU A 416 11.51 9.77 -4.40
C GLU A 416 10.43 10.50 -5.20
N LEU A 417 10.72 11.70 -5.68
CA LEU A 417 9.78 12.48 -6.50
C LEU A 417 9.38 11.75 -7.78
N ALA A 418 10.32 11.09 -8.45
CA ALA A 418 10.07 10.33 -9.66
C ALA A 418 9.20 9.07 -9.44
N GLN A 419 9.08 8.59 -8.21
CA GLN A 419 8.33 7.38 -7.86
C GLN A 419 6.92 7.65 -7.32
N ILE A 420 6.58 8.91 -7.05
CA ILE A 420 5.27 9.28 -6.50
C ILE A 420 4.19 9.13 -7.56
N ASN A 421 3.21 8.26 -7.28
CA ASN A 421 1.94 8.20 -7.98
C ASN A 421 0.87 8.96 -7.17
N GLU A 422 -0.33 9.13 -7.71
CA GLU A 422 -1.40 9.91 -7.05
C GLU A 422 -2.15 9.13 -5.95
N ASP A 423 -1.77 7.91 -5.63
CA ASP A 423 -2.40 7.10 -4.57
C ASP A 423 -2.27 7.75 -3.18
N PHE A 424 -1.29 8.63 -2.99
CA PHE A 424 -1.13 9.38 -1.74
C PHE A 424 -2.32 10.30 -1.42
N LEU A 425 -3.12 10.69 -2.42
CA LEU A 425 -4.31 11.54 -2.19
C LEU A 425 -5.35 10.87 -1.30
N ASP A 426 -5.30 9.56 -1.14
CA ASP A 426 -6.17 8.81 -0.23
C ASP A 426 -5.69 8.82 1.23
N ASP A 427 -4.44 9.20 1.48
CA ASP A 427 -3.80 9.15 2.79
C ASP A 427 -3.72 10.53 3.45
N SER A 428 -4.72 10.84 4.29
CA SER A 428 -4.79 12.11 5.04
C SER A 428 -3.58 12.33 5.95
N ASP A 429 -3.07 11.27 6.57
CA ASP A 429 -1.99 11.39 7.56
C ASP A 429 -0.63 11.56 6.87
N LEU A 430 -0.42 10.91 5.73
CA LEU A 430 0.78 11.11 4.92
C LEU A 430 0.87 12.57 4.43
N ILE A 431 -0.22 13.12 3.91
CA ILE A 431 -0.28 14.52 3.45
C ILE A 431 -0.03 15.48 4.62
N ALA A 432 -0.67 15.23 5.77
CA ALA A 432 -0.49 16.07 6.95
C ALA A 432 0.95 16.04 7.48
N ARG A 433 1.62 14.88 7.48
CA ARG A 433 3.03 14.74 7.88
C ARG A 433 3.96 15.48 6.91
N ALA A 434 3.67 15.44 5.61
CA ALA A 434 4.45 16.14 4.61
C ALA A 434 4.35 17.68 4.79
N LEU A 435 3.14 18.17 5.06
CA LEU A 435 2.91 19.57 5.40
C LEU A 435 3.60 19.95 6.71
N TYR A 436 3.49 19.12 7.75
CA TYR A 436 4.13 19.33 9.04
C TYR A 436 5.65 19.47 8.91
N LEU A 437 6.30 18.60 8.13
CA LEU A 437 7.73 18.69 7.83
C LEU A 437 8.07 19.99 7.09
N GLY A 438 7.28 20.36 6.08
CA GLY A 438 7.44 21.61 5.35
C GLY A 438 7.36 22.83 6.25
N PHE A 439 6.34 22.91 7.10
CA PHE A 439 6.18 24.00 8.09
C PHE A 439 7.27 23.99 9.15
N THR A 440 7.78 22.82 9.55
CA THR A 440 8.90 22.71 10.48
C THR A 440 10.18 23.36 9.93
N ALA A 441 10.44 23.18 8.63
CA ALA A 441 11.58 23.82 7.96
C ALA A 441 11.41 25.35 7.78
N LEU A 442 10.19 25.84 7.90
CA LEU A 442 9.86 27.28 7.74
C LEU A 442 9.81 28.05 9.07
N LYS A 443 10.12 27.42 10.20
CA LYS A 443 10.16 28.12 11.49
C LYS A 443 11.11 29.34 11.43
N GLY A 444 10.63 30.46 11.92
CA GLY A 444 11.34 31.74 11.89
C GLY A 444 11.24 32.50 10.57
N GLN A 445 10.57 31.99 9.55
CA GLN A 445 10.36 32.66 8.27
C GLN A 445 9.02 33.38 8.20
N ILE A 446 8.96 34.40 7.36
CA ILE A 446 7.74 35.16 7.09
C ILE A 446 7.22 34.78 5.69
N ILE A 447 5.99 34.27 5.62
CA ILE A 447 5.31 33.89 4.39
C ILE A 447 3.92 34.50 4.44
N GLU A 448 3.45 35.12 3.35
CA GLU A 448 2.15 35.80 3.26
C GLU A 448 1.88 36.78 4.45
N ASN A 449 2.94 37.48 4.92
CA ASN A 449 2.96 38.35 6.10
C ASN A 449 2.77 37.64 7.45
N VAL A 450 2.83 36.32 7.50
CA VAL A 450 2.72 35.48 8.69
C VAL A 450 4.09 34.99 9.10
N LEU A 451 4.54 35.33 10.31
CA LEU A 451 5.76 34.81 10.91
C LEU A 451 5.47 33.47 11.59
N ILE A 452 6.02 32.39 11.09
CA ILE A 452 5.88 31.05 11.68
C ILE A 452 6.81 30.94 12.89
N GLN A 453 6.23 30.84 14.08
CA GLN A 453 7.00 30.73 15.34
C GLN A 453 7.30 29.28 15.70
N ASP A 454 6.28 28.42 15.64
CA ASP A 454 6.40 27.00 15.97
C ASP A 454 5.34 26.16 15.26
N VAL A 455 5.58 24.84 15.20
CA VAL A 455 4.64 23.86 14.65
C VAL A 455 4.60 22.66 15.60
N THR A 456 3.42 22.16 15.92
CA THR A 456 3.26 21.04 16.86
C THR A 456 2.17 20.06 16.40
N ASP A 457 2.48 18.78 16.50
CA ASP A 457 1.55 17.67 16.30
C ASP A 457 0.91 17.20 17.62
N GLN A 458 1.32 17.77 18.75
CA GLN A 458 0.78 17.43 20.07
C GLN A 458 -0.53 18.18 20.33
N ILE A 459 -1.62 17.60 19.85
CA ILE A 459 -2.96 18.20 19.97
C ILE A 459 -3.64 17.73 21.24
N THR A 460 -3.82 18.66 22.18
CA THR A 460 -4.53 18.39 23.45
C THR A 460 -5.87 19.12 23.48
N PRO A 461 -6.93 18.50 24.08
CA PRO A 461 -7.00 17.16 24.68
C PRO A 461 -7.10 16.03 23.62
N ILE A 462 -6.26 15.02 23.74
CA ILE A 462 -6.16 13.90 22.77
C ILE A 462 -7.51 13.19 22.59
N SER A 463 -8.23 12.91 23.71
CA SER A 463 -9.52 12.22 23.68
C SER A 463 -10.62 12.96 22.88
N TRP A 464 -10.47 14.24 22.67
CA TRP A 464 -11.42 15.07 21.91
C TRP A 464 -11.00 15.26 20.46
N ASN A 465 -9.71 15.23 20.18
CA ASN A 465 -9.19 15.43 18.82
C ASN A 465 -9.50 14.24 17.89
N LYS A 466 -9.29 13.04 18.37
CA LYS A 466 -9.49 11.80 17.59
C LYS A 466 -8.87 11.85 16.17
N GLY A 467 -7.68 12.45 16.05
CA GLY A 467 -6.95 12.57 14.78
C GLY A 467 -7.56 13.54 13.76
N SER A 468 -8.40 14.48 14.16
CA SER A 468 -9.05 15.41 13.26
C SER A 468 -8.21 16.65 12.93
N ILE A 469 -7.46 17.14 13.92
CA ILE A 469 -6.43 18.16 13.78
C ILE A 469 -5.11 17.41 13.82
N GLN A 470 -4.39 17.33 12.71
CA GLN A 470 -3.14 16.59 12.67
C GLN A 470 -1.99 17.43 13.23
N PHE A 471 -1.98 18.73 13.02
CA PHE A 471 -0.97 19.62 13.60
C PHE A 471 -1.51 21.04 13.75
N LYS A 472 -0.76 21.88 14.50
CA LYS A 472 -1.01 23.30 14.64
C LYS A 472 0.20 24.10 14.22
N ILE A 473 -0.06 25.24 13.62
CA ILE A 473 0.92 26.26 13.30
C ILE A 473 0.71 27.40 14.30
N ILE A 474 1.75 27.74 15.03
CA ILE A 474 1.80 28.90 15.93
C ILE A 474 2.54 30.01 15.21
N ALA A 475 1.86 31.08 14.95
CA ALA A 475 2.37 32.15 14.10
C ALA A 475 2.03 33.53 14.66
N THR A 476 2.60 34.57 14.06
CA THR A 476 2.23 35.96 14.32
C THR A 476 1.90 36.63 13.00
N GLU A 477 0.71 37.17 12.91
CA GLU A 477 0.23 37.99 11.80
C GLU A 477 -0.13 39.39 12.28
N ASN A 478 0.44 40.42 11.66
CA ASN A 478 0.18 41.83 12.04
C ASN A 478 0.35 42.11 13.55
N GLY A 479 1.28 41.43 14.22
CA GLY A 479 1.56 41.54 15.65
C GLY A 479 0.58 40.83 16.57
N LYS A 480 -0.36 40.04 16.03
CA LYS A 480 -1.27 39.16 16.78
C LYS A 480 -0.84 37.71 16.66
N GLU A 481 -1.01 36.97 17.75
CA GLU A 481 -0.78 35.53 17.76
C GLU A 481 -1.90 34.83 17.00
N GLU A 482 -1.51 33.99 16.05
CA GLU A 482 -2.39 33.13 15.28
C GLU A 482 -2.04 31.66 15.54
N VAL A 483 -3.06 30.86 15.88
CA VAL A 483 -2.96 29.41 16.08
C VAL A 483 -3.85 28.72 15.07
N ILE A 484 -3.24 28.23 14.00
CA ILE A 484 -3.97 27.59 12.90
C ILE A 484 -4.00 26.08 13.15
N GLY A 485 -5.20 25.51 13.30
CA GLY A 485 -5.39 24.06 13.39
C GLY A 485 -5.59 23.48 12.00
N VAL A 486 -4.69 22.59 11.57
CA VAL A 486 -4.74 21.98 10.22
C VAL A 486 -5.33 20.59 10.28
N GLY A 487 -6.34 20.35 9.44
CA GLY A 487 -6.99 19.06 9.26
C GLY A 487 -7.07 18.65 7.79
N VAL A 488 -6.32 17.62 7.39
CA VAL A 488 -6.43 16.99 6.08
C VAL A 488 -7.53 15.93 6.14
N ILE A 489 -8.55 16.05 5.29
CA ILE A 489 -9.74 15.19 5.35
C ILE A 489 -10.03 14.60 3.96
N GLN A 490 -9.49 13.42 3.68
CA GLN A 490 -9.66 12.72 2.40
C GLN A 490 -10.74 11.61 2.43
N HIS A 491 -11.42 11.48 3.56
CA HIS A 491 -12.47 10.48 3.74
C HIS A 491 -13.64 10.71 2.78
N THR A 492 -14.25 9.62 2.30
CA THR A 492 -15.37 9.66 1.34
C THR A 492 -16.74 9.63 1.99
N HIS A 493 -16.80 9.43 3.31
CA HIS A 493 -18.05 9.25 4.05
C HIS A 493 -18.47 10.50 4.81
N GLY A 494 -19.69 10.95 4.56
CA GLY A 494 -20.22 12.21 5.10
C GLY A 494 -20.16 12.33 6.63
N MET A 495 -20.44 11.25 7.37
CA MET A 495 -20.38 11.27 8.83
C MET A 495 -18.92 11.44 9.34
N THR A 496 -17.98 10.74 8.72
CA THR A 496 -16.55 10.87 9.08
C THR A 496 -16.04 12.27 8.75
N VAL A 497 -16.37 12.79 7.57
CA VAL A 497 -16.01 14.15 7.15
C VAL A 497 -16.62 15.17 8.12
N GLY A 498 -17.91 15.07 8.43
CA GLY A 498 -18.59 15.96 9.37
C GLY A 498 -17.99 15.90 10.77
N SER A 499 -17.75 14.70 11.30
CA SER A 499 -17.14 14.52 12.61
C SER A 499 -15.73 15.11 12.72
N ARG A 500 -14.91 15.01 11.66
CA ARG A 500 -13.57 15.61 11.63
C ARG A 500 -13.62 17.12 11.48
N MET A 501 -14.46 17.65 10.59
CA MET A 501 -14.66 19.09 10.42
C MET A 501 -15.20 19.75 11.69
N GLN A 502 -16.13 19.10 12.39
CA GLN A 502 -16.70 19.63 13.64
C GLN A 502 -15.62 19.99 14.67
N ARG A 503 -14.53 19.19 14.75
CA ARG A 503 -13.46 19.46 15.71
C ARG A 503 -12.63 20.67 15.33
N LEU A 504 -12.50 20.97 14.06
CA LEU A 504 -11.85 22.18 13.57
C LEU A 504 -12.65 23.44 13.84
N THR A 505 -13.94 23.33 14.21
CA THR A 505 -14.76 24.46 14.69
C THR A 505 -14.73 24.66 16.21
N TRP A 506 -14.03 23.81 16.97
CA TRP A 506 -13.96 23.91 18.44
C TRP A 506 -12.77 24.75 18.89
N TYR A 507 -12.74 26.03 18.53
CA TYR A 507 -11.62 26.94 18.76
C TYR A 507 -11.22 27.02 20.24
N ASP A 508 -12.16 27.21 21.14
CA ASP A 508 -11.88 27.31 22.57
C ASP A 508 -11.23 26.04 23.15
N LYS A 509 -11.71 24.86 22.70
CA LYS A 509 -11.24 23.59 23.21
C LYS A 509 -9.80 23.28 22.78
N PHE A 510 -9.47 23.62 21.56
CA PHE A 510 -8.16 23.35 21.00
C PHE A 510 -7.25 24.59 21.00
N LYS A 511 -7.73 25.71 21.53
CA LYS A 511 -7.01 27.01 21.54
C LYS A 511 -6.57 27.39 20.13
N LEU A 512 -7.51 27.38 19.20
CA LEU A 512 -7.30 27.82 17.83
C LEU A 512 -7.77 29.27 17.69
N THR A 513 -7.14 30.01 16.80
CA THR A 513 -7.67 31.28 16.26
C THR A 513 -8.28 31.05 14.88
N ARG A 514 -7.77 30.00 14.17
CA ARG A 514 -8.24 29.66 12.83
C ARG A 514 -8.19 28.15 12.61
N GLY A 515 -9.24 27.57 12.03
CA GLY A 515 -9.29 26.17 11.59
C GLY A 515 -9.09 26.10 10.08
N CYS A 516 -8.27 25.19 9.61
CA CYS A 516 -8.00 24.98 8.19
C CYS A 516 -8.32 23.52 7.81
N VAL A 517 -9.24 23.35 6.85
CA VAL A 517 -9.57 22.06 6.24
C VAL A 517 -8.91 21.95 4.88
N ILE A 518 -8.20 20.87 4.65
CA ILE A 518 -7.55 20.57 3.36
C ILE A 518 -8.21 19.33 2.77
N ARG A 519 -8.71 19.43 1.55
CA ARG A 519 -9.43 18.35 0.89
C ARG A 519 -9.26 18.40 -0.63
N SER A 520 -9.11 17.23 -1.27
CA SER A 520 -9.01 17.18 -2.73
C SER A 520 -10.29 17.66 -3.42
N GLU A 521 -10.13 18.34 -4.54
CA GLU A 521 -11.23 18.96 -5.29
C GLU A 521 -12.23 17.91 -5.82
N ASP A 522 -11.76 16.72 -6.19
CA ASP A 522 -12.58 15.59 -6.63
C ASP A 522 -13.46 15.01 -5.51
N ARG A 523 -13.19 15.34 -4.24
CA ARG A 523 -13.90 14.82 -3.06
C ARG A 523 -14.94 15.82 -2.55
N LYS A 524 -15.96 16.07 -3.36
CA LYS A 524 -17.02 17.05 -3.06
C LYS A 524 -17.81 16.70 -1.81
N ILE A 525 -18.21 17.72 -1.06
CA ILE A 525 -19.10 17.60 0.10
C ILE A 525 -20.55 17.73 -0.39
N LYS A 526 -21.36 16.69 -0.18
CA LYS A 526 -22.78 16.69 -0.60
C LYS A 526 -23.60 17.62 0.27
N LYS A 527 -24.57 18.35 -0.33
CA LYS A 527 -25.44 19.31 0.37
C LYS A 527 -26.21 18.71 1.55
N GLN A 528 -26.55 17.42 1.48
CA GLN A 528 -27.25 16.70 2.55
C GLN A 528 -26.34 16.24 3.70
N TRP A 529 -25.03 16.39 3.61
CA TRP A 529 -24.12 16.02 4.69
C TRP A 529 -24.02 17.13 5.73
N GLU A 530 -23.96 16.78 7.01
CA GLU A 530 -23.67 17.73 8.09
C GLU A 530 -22.36 18.52 7.83
N ALA A 531 -21.40 17.89 7.17
CA ALA A 531 -20.16 18.51 6.74
C ALA A 531 -20.36 19.77 5.90
N HIS A 532 -21.45 19.89 5.13
CA HIS A 532 -21.76 21.07 4.34
C HIS A 532 -22.04 22.29 5.25
N ASN A 533 -22.86 22.10 6.27
CA ASN A 533 -23.17 23.16 7.24
C ASN A 533 -21.93 23.49 8.10
N LEU A 534 -21.14 22.50 8.44
CA LEU A 534 -19.91 22.70 9.20
C LEU A 534 -18.84 23.44 8.38
N ARG A 535 -18.79 23.23 7.07
CA ARG A 535 -17.92 24.01 6.17
C ARG A 535 -18.34 25.48 6.17
N ALA A 536 -19.62 25.78 5.97
CA ALA A 536 -20.14 27.14 6.04
C ALA A 536 -19.84 27.78 7.40
N LYS A 537 -20.10 27.06 8.49
CA LYS A 537 -19.78 27.54 9.84
C LYS A 537 -18.29 27.84 10.02
N LEU A 538 -17.40 26.94 9.53
CA LEU A 538 -15.96 27.13 9.65
C LEU A 538 -15.51 28.39 8.90
N VAL A 539 -15.93 28.54 7.64
CA VAL A 539 -15.47 29.63 6.76
C VAL A 539 -16.19 30.94 7.06
N ASP A 540 -17.52 30.95 7.07
CA ASP A 540 -18.31 32.17 7.08
C ASP A 540 -18.48 32.74 8.50
N GLU A 541 -18.57 31.88 9.53
CA GLU A 541 -18.83 32.35 10.90
C GLU A 541 -17.54 32.44 11.75
N LEU A 542 -16.58 31.48 11.55
CA LEU A 542 -15.40 31.37 12.39
C LEU A 542 -14.12 31.91 11.75
N GLY A 543 -14.18 32.36 10.48
CA GLY A 543 -13.01 32.87 9.75
C GLY A 543 -11.93 31.80 9.52
N GLY A 544 -12.32 30.55 9.44
CA GLY A 544 -11.45 29.46 9.07
C GLY A 544 -11.34 29.27 7.56
N GLU A 545 -10.64 28.26 7.12
CA GLU A 545 -10.37 28.02 5.70
C GLU A 545 -10.76 26.61 5.25
N TYR A 546 -11.18 26.55 3.99
CA TYR A 546 -11.38 25.31 3.26
C TYR A 546 -10.55 25.36 1.97
N ILE A 547 -9.48 24.58 1.93
CA ILE A 547 -8.46 24.65 0.88
C ILE A 547 -8.57 23.40 -0.01
N HIS A 548 -8.55 23.64 -1.32
CA HIS A 548 -8.50 22.57 -2.31
C HIS A 548 -7.08 22.01 -2.43
N LEU A 549 -6.97 20.72 -2.19
CA LEU A 549 -5.73 19.99 -2.34
C LEU A 549 -5.46 19.67 -3.82
N VAL A 550 -4.39 20.22 -4.35
CA VAL A 550 -3.88 19.91 -5.69
C VAL A 550 -2.71 18.94 -5.57
N ALA A 551 -2.75 17.83 -6.29
CA ALA A 551 -1.73 16.77 -6.22
C ALA A 551 -0.30 17.31 -6.44
N ASP A 552 -0.11 18.14 -7.47
CA ASP A 552 1.20 18.68 -7.83
C ASP A 552 1.80 19.61 -6.77
N HIS A 553 0.97 20.25 -5.94
CA HIS A 553 1.46 21.09 -4.84
C HIS A 553 2.00 20.22 -3.67
N VAL A 554 1.49 19.01 -3.51
CA VAL A 554 1.85 18.12 -2.39
C VAL A 554 2.99 17.17 -2.75
N LYS A 555 3.10 16.73 -3.99
CA LYS A 555 4.13 15.79 -4.46
C LYS A 555 5.55 16.15 -3.98
N PRO A 556 6.02 17.40 -4.09
CA PRO A 556 7.35 17.76 -3.60
C PRO A 556 7.51 17.56 -2.08
N LEU A 557 6.45 17.85 -1.32
CA LEU A 557 6.46 17.68 0.14
C LEU A 557 6.42 16.19 0.53
N ILE A 558 5.68 15.36 -0.20
CA ILE A 558 5.68 13.91 -0.01
C ILE A 558 7.05 13.32 -0.35
N ALA A 559 7.70 13.78 -1.43
CA ALA A 559 9.03 13.33 -1.80
C ALA A 559 10.06 13.58 -0.70
N ILE A 560 10.08 14.79 -0.16
CA ILE A 560 11.04 15.12 0.89
C ILE A 560 10.68 14.45 2.22
N LEU A 561 9.40 14.23 2.52
CA LEU A 561 8.98 13.41 3.66
C LEU A 561 9.47 11.96 3.51
N ALA A 562 9.39 11.39 2.30
CA ALA A 562 9.92 10.05 2.05
C ALA A 562 11.43 9.97 2.30
N VAL A 563 12.19 11.02 1.93
CA VAL A 563 13.61 11.12 2.29
C VAL A 563 13.78 11.21 3.81
N TYR A 564 12.96 12.00 4.49
CA TYR A 564 13.01 12.17 5.95
C TYR A 564 12.72 10.84 6.68
N ASP A 565 11.69 10.13 6.28
CA ASP A 565 11.34 8.83 6.86
C ASP A 565 12.43 7.78 6.65
N LYS A 566 13.13 7.87 5.52
CA LYS A 566 14.21 6.96 5.13
C LYS A 566 15.61 7.51 5.43
N ARG A 567 15.74 8.62 6.20
CA ARG A 567 17.00 9.33 6.42
C ARG A 567 18.14 8.47 6.96
N GLU A 568 17.82 7.52 7.85
CA GLU A 568 18.83 6.59 8.36
C GLU A 568 19.37 5.67 7.26
N ILE A 569 18.52 5.36 6.28
CA ILE A 569 18.84 4.52 5.14
C ILE A 569 19.69 5.29 4.14
N TYR A 570 19.28 6.51 3.84
CA TYR A 570 19.98 7.41 2.93
C TYR A 570 21.27 7.97 3.54
N GLY A 571 21.45 7.81 4.86
CA GLY A 571 22.59 8.34 5.58
C GLY A 571 22.64 9.85 5.60
N VAL A 572 21.48 10.47 5.54
CA VAL A 572 21.31 11.92 5.64
C VAL A 572 20.79 12.29 7.03
N SER A 573 21.27 13.43 7.55
CA SER A 573 20.80 13.93 8.83
C SER A 573 19.50 14.71 8.68
N GLU A 574 18.72 14.80 9.76
CA GLU A 574 17.53 15.64 9.82
C GLU A 574 17.87 17.11 9.51
N ASP A 575 18.95 17.63 10.09
CA ASP A 575 19.41 19.00 9.84
C ASP A 575 19.72 19.24 8.36
N ALA A 576 20.33 18.26 7.67
CA ALA A 576 20.62 18.37 6.25
C ALA A 576 19.34 18.40 5.40
N ILE A 577 18.32 17.65 5.79
CA ILE A 577 17.02 17.64 5.11
C ILE A 577 16.29 18.97 5.33
N LEU A 578 16.24 19.48 6.56
CA LEU A 578 15.62 20.77 6.87
C LEU A 578 16.35 21.93 6.15
N ALA A 579 17.68 21.90 6.15
CA ALA A 579 18.48 22.84 5.38
C ALA A 579 18.19 22.76 3.87
N PHE A 580 18.06 21.56 3.33
CA PHE A 580 17.70 21.35 1.93
C PHE A 580 16.32 21.91 1.60
N ILE A 581 15.29 21.68 2.42
CA ILE A 581 13.94 22.23 2.22
C ILE A 581 14.00 23.76 2.19
N THR A 582 14.79 24.37 3.08
CA THR A 582 14.96 25.82 3.17
C THR A 582 15.71 26.37 1.95
N ASP A 583 16.85 25.78 1.59
CA ASP A 583 17.71 26.24 0.50
C ASP A 583 17.08 26.08 -0.88
N SER A 584 16.37 24.96 -1.11
CA SER A 584 15.64 24.67 -2.35
C SER A 584 14.31 25.42 -2.45
N GLN A 585 13.88 26.05 -1.34
CA GLN A 585 12.61 26.77 -1.21
C GLN A 585 11.37 25.91 -1.54
N ILE A 586 11.47 24.59 -1.45
CA ILE A 586 10.36 23.66 -1.75
C ILE A 586 9.11 23.99 -0.91
N ALA A 587 9.29 24.25 0.39
CA ALA A 587 8.19 24.64 1.26
C ALA A 587 7.81 26.12 1.11
N PHE A 588 8.80 27.02 0.99
CA PHE A 588 8.59 28.46 0.90
C PHE A 588 7.77 28.87 -0.35
N ASN A 589 8.04 28.23 -1.48
CA ASN A 589 7.35 28.51 -2.75
C ASN A 589 6.10 27.63 -2.95
N ASN A 590 5.80 26.72 -2.01
CA ASN A 590 4.67 25.81 -2.12
C ASN A 590 3.34 26.56 -2.02
N LEU A 591 2.50 26.40 -3.04
CA LEU A 591 1.20 27.11 -3.11
C LEU A 591 0.26 26.67 -2.00
N LEU A 592 0.19 25.39 -1.67
CA LEU A 592 -0.68 24.90 -0.59
C LEU A 592 -0.26 25.45 0.77
N ILE A 593 1.04 25.58 1.04
CA ILE A 593 1.55 26.20 2.27
C ILE A 593 1.18 27.68 2.32
N LYS A 594 1.27 28.39 1.19
CA LYS A 594 0.86 29.79 1.09
C LYS A 594 -0.63 29.95 1.30
N ASP A 595 -1.44 29.07 0.70
CA ASP A 595 -2.90 29.10 0.90
C ASP A 595 -3.27 28.89 2.38
N ILE A 596 -2.60 27.98 3.10
CA ILE A 596 -2.84 27.75 4.54
C ILE A 596 -2.49 28.99 5.39
N LEU A 597 -1.53 29.80 4.96
CA LEU A 597 -1.09 31.00 5.68
C LEU A 597 -1.81 32.27 5.22
N SER A 598 -2.44 32.27 4.05
CA SER A 598 -3.15 33.44 3.51
C SER A 598 -4.32 33.85 4.40
N ASN A 599 -4.77 35.09 4.25
CA ASN A 599 -5.92 35.58 4.99
C ASN A 599 -7.21 35.02 4.34
N PRO A 600 -8.10 34.36 5.09
CA PRO A 600 -9.30 33.76 4.53
C PRO A 600 -10.20 34.80 3.88
N ALA A 601 -10.29 34.74 2.55
CA ALA A 601 -11.19 35.56 1.75
C ALA A 601 -12.01 34.72 0.77
N THR A 602 -12.11 33.41 0.98
CA THR A 602 -12.72 32.52 0.00
C THR A 602 -14.23 32.57 0.06
N VAL A 603 -14.81 33.11 -0.98
CA VAL A 603 -16.25 32.95 -1.27
C VAL A 603 -16.47 31.49 -1.63
N ILE A 604 -17.35 30.82 -0.88
CA ILE A 604 -17.77 29.45 -1.20
C ILE A 604 -18.50 29.53 -2.56
N THR A 605 -17.91 29.00 -3.61
CA THR A 605 -18.60 28.85 -4.88
C THR A 605 -19.45 27.57 -4.82
N ASP A 606 -20.68 27.63 -5.37
CA ASP A 606 -21.60 26.48 -5.43
C ASP A 606 -21.04 25.27 -6.22
N ASP A 607 -19.94 25.46 -6.95
CA ASP A 607 -19.25 24.40 -7.71
C ASP A 607 -18.59 23.32 -6.84
N ASP A 608 -18.37 23.58 -5.55
CA ASP A 608 -17.75 22.63 -4.63
C ASP A 608 -18.71 21.55 -4.08
N THR A 609 -19.98 21.61 -4.45
CA THR A 609 -20.99 20.65 -4.03
C THR A 609 -21.55 19.90 -5.24
N GLU A 610 -21.68 18.58 -5.15
CA GLU A 610 -22.37 17.82 -6.18
C GLU A 610 -23.81 18.33 -6.33
N ALA A 611 -24.19 18.74 -7.54
CA ALA A 611 -25.57 19.02 -7.84
C ALA A 611 -26.40 17.74 -7.69
N GLU A 612 -27.50 17.79 -6.97
CA GLU A 612 -28.48 16.70 -6.96
C GLU A 612 -28.97 16.51 -8.39
N ALA A 613 -28.68 15.35 -8.97
CA ALA A 613 -29.46 14.86 -10.09
C ALA A 613 -30.87 14.61 -9.54
N VAL A 614 -31.82 15.40 -9.98
CA VAL A 614 -33.24 15.16 -9.75
C VAL A 614 -33.54 13.80 -10.39
N ILE A 615 -33.64 12.77 -9.57
CA ILE A 615 -34.15 11.47 -10.00
C ILE A 615 -35.67 11.68 -10.02
N GLU A 616 -36.21 11.94 -11.19
CA GLU A 616 -37.63 11.67 -11.44
C GLU A 616 -37.82 10.18 -11.22
N ASN A 617 -38.57 9.83 -10.18
CA ASN A 617 -39.05 8.50 -9.90
C ASN A 617 -40.04 8.09 -10.99
N GLU A 618 -39.56 7.47 -12.04
CA GLU A 618 -40.37 6.53 -12.80
C GLU A 618 -40.17 5.17 -12.17
N SER A 619 -41.14 4.79 -11.36
CA SER A 619 -41.32 3.44 -10.83
C SER A 619 -41.82 2.53 -11.96
N ASP A 620 -40.89 1.95 -12.71
CA ASP A 620 -41.19 0.72 -13.44
C ASP A 620 -40.54 -0.44 -12.68
N GLU A 621 -41.43 -1.15 -11.94
CA GLU A 621 -41.15 -2.46 -11.41
C GLU A 621 -40.86 -3.43 -12.59
N VAL A 622 -39.60 -3.57 -12.93
CA VAL A 622 -39.15 -4.70 -13.74
C VAL A 622 -38.94 -5.87 -12.79
N LYS A 623 -39.98 -6.69 -12.64
CA LYS A 623 -39.84 -8.04 -12.07
C LYS A 623 -38.78 -8.78 -12.85
N PRO A 624 -37.78 -9.40 -12.19
CA PRO A 624 -36.86 -10.29 -12.88
C PRO A 624 -37.68 -11.46 -13.45
N ALA A 625 -37.69 -11.56 -14.77
CA ALA A 625 -38.21 -12.73 -15.44
C ALA A 625 -37.24 -13.88 -15.12
N PHE A 626 -37.68 -14.77 -14.24
CA PHE A 626 -37.10 -16.10 -14.14
C PHE A 626 -37.33 -16.80 -15.48
N ILE A 627 -36.29 -16.88 -16.27
CA ILE A 627 -36.24 -17.77 -17.44
C ILE A 627 -35.99 -19.15 -16.88
N ASP A 628 -37.03 -19.95 -16.94
CA ASP A 628 -37.00 -21.41 -16.67
C ASP A 628 -36.10 -22.06 -17.73
N ILE A 629 -34.83 -22.30 -17.38
CA ILE A 629 -33.84 -22.91 -18.27
C ILE A 629 -33.87 -24.41 -18.03
N THR A 630 -34.87 -25.08 -18.62
CA THR A 630 -34.91 -26.53 -18.78
C THR A 630 -34.64 -26.96 -20.22
N ASP A 631 -33.80 -26.24 -20.95
CA ASP A 631 -33.24 -26.74 -22.21
C ASP A 631 -31.72 -26.87 -22.04
N GLU A 632 -31.25 -28.11 -22.15
CA GLU A 632 -29.83 -28.43 -22.30
C GLU A 632 -29.33 -27.86 -23.64
N VAL A 633 -29.01 -26.57 -23.65
CA VAL A 633 -28.24 -25.99 -24.72
C VAL A 633 -26.78 -26.32 -24.46
N ASN A 634 -26.29 -27.34 -25.12
CA ASN A 634 -24.89 -27.67 -25.20
C ASN A 634 -24.20 -26.53 -26.00
N ILE A 635 -23.81 -25.47 -25.32
CA ILE A 635 -23.14 -24.32 -25.98
C ILE A 635 -21.70 -24.74 -26.21
N ASP A 636 -21.29 -24.84 -27.46
CA ASP A 636 -19.91 -25.02 -27.86
C ASP A 636 -19.14 -23.69 -27.64
N ILE A 637 -18.70 -23.50 -26.39
CA ILE A 637 -17.96 -22.30 -25.97
C ILE A 637 -16.63 -22.21 -26.72
N ASP A 638 -16.06 -23.34 -27.14
CA ASP A 638 -14.80 -23.37 -27.89
C ASP A 638 -14.91 -22.70 -29.26
N SER A 639 -16.03 -22.90 -29.96
CA SER A 639 -16.29 -22.24 -31.26
C SER A 639 -16.46 -20.72 -31.15
N LEU A 640 -16.74 -20.19 -29.96
CA LEU A 640 -16.88 -18.76 -29.69
C LEU A 640 -15.53 -18.09 -29.35
N LEU A 641 -14.52 -18.89 -29.02
CA LEU A 641 -13.15 -18.43 -28.71
C LEU A 641 -12.17 -18.66 -29.87
N GLU A 642 -12.60 -19.27 -30.96
CA GLU A 642 -11.87 -19.33 -32.24
C GLU A 642 -12.01 -18.04 -33.04
#